data_62d4dcadcb0ee82010d764a21c684445
#
_entry.id   62d4dcadcb0ee82010d764a21c684445
#
_cell.length_a   1.000
_cell.length_b   1.000
_cell.length_c   1.000
_cell.angle_alpha   90.00
_cell.angle_beta   90.00
_cell.angle_gamma   90.00
#
_symmetry.space_group_name_H-M   'P 1'
#
loop_
_entity.id
_entity.type
_entity.pdbx_description
1 polymer ?
#
loop_
_entity_poly.entity_id
_entity_poly.type
_entity_poly.pdbx_seq_one_letter_code
_entity_poly.pdbx_strand_id
1 'polypeptide(L)'
;MARDVSIDKIRNIGIMAHIDAGKTTTTERILFLTGITHRIGETHDGESQMDWMAQEQERGITITSAATTAHWKGYRLNIIDTPGHVDFTIEVQRSLRVLDGAVALIDAQAGVEPQTETVWRQANEYKVPRMICANKMEKMGADFYYSLKTIKERLGANAAPIVLPIGSEDHFTGYIDLVEMKAYAYDGTEQQELNEIEIPEDMKAKAEEYRTILIEAVVESDESLMEKYLEGEELSVAELKGAIRKATLAVEFFPVLCADALGNKGTRTLLDAVVDYLPAPTDIKAIECFDKNGNDVWRHPSDSEPFTALAFKIMTDPFVGRLSFFRVYSGVLKAGSYVLNSTKGEKERIGRILQMHANQRKEITEVYAGEIAAAVGLKNTTTADTLCDEKAFAVMKGMEFPEPVIDIAIEAKSKNDQDKMAIAIQKLVEEDPTLRVKTDVETGQTVLSGMGELHLDIIIDRMRREFGVEVNQGRPQVAYRETITQAADCEGKYIKQSGGRGQYGHVWIKFEPNPGKGYEFVDAVVGGVVPREYIPVTDKGLQEAMAGGILAGYPVVDVKATLFDGSYHDVDSSEMAFKIAASLALKAAKEKCKAVLLEPIMKVVVDTPEEYMGNVMGDLTSRRGRPLGQESIGNVLRITALVPLSEMFGYMTDLRSNTQGRANFQMEKDHYEEVPKSIAEEIIKKNSVN
;
A
#
# COMPACT_ATOMS: atom_id res chain seq x y z
N MET A 1 31.25 21.81 -3.48
CA MET A 1 30.81 23.11 -2.90
C MET A 1 30.40 22.86 -1.46
N ALA A 2 30.48 23.87 -0.59
CA ALA A 2 29.94 23.68 0.76
C ALA A 2 28.42 23.57 0.71
N ARG A 3 27.83 22.85 1.65
CA ARG A 3 26.41 22.74 1.89
C ARG A 3 25.73 24.12 1.97
N ASP A 4 24.60 24.33 1.30
CA ASP A 4 23.91 25.64 1.29
C ASP A 4 23.28 25.99 2.65
N VAL A 5 22.78 24.96 3.36
CA VAL A 5 22.08 25.08 4.64
C VAL A 5 22.63 24.01 5.58
N SER A 6 22.93 24.35 6.84
CA SER A 6 23.38 23.37 7.84
C SER A 6 22.30 22.32 8.14
N ILE A 7 22.72 21.11 8.48
CA ILE A 7 21.82 19.96 8.66
C ILE A 7 20.75 20.18 9.74
N ASP A 8 21.06 20.93 10.79
CA ASP A 8 20.14 21.32 11.88
C ASP A 8 18.99 22.24 11.40
N LYS A 9 19.20 22.91 10.26
CA LYS A 9 18.20 23.78 9.61
C LYS A 9 17.45 23.11 8.46
N ILE A 10 17.48 21.80 8.38
CA ILE A 10 16.66 21.03 7.43
C ILE A 10 15.43 20.51 8.16
N ARG A 11 14.29 20.50 7.47
CA ARG A 11 13.06 19.85 7.92
C ARG A 11 12.52 18.96 6.78
N ASN A 12 12.53 17.67 6.97
CA ASN A 12 11.92 16.70 6.04
C ASN A 12 10.52 16.39 6.56
N ILE A 13 9.51 17.00 6.00
CA ILE A 13 8.15 16.92 6.49
C ILE A 13 7.19 16.31 5.48
N GLY A 14 6.22 15.56 5.97
CA GLY A 14 5.08 15.08 5.20
C GLY A 14 3.81 15.82 5.59
N ILE A 15 2.94 16.04 4.61
CA ILE A 15 1.59 16.52 4.85
C ILE A 15 0.65 15.33 4.67
N MET A 16 -0.01 14.92 5.74
CA MET A 16 -0.94 13.81 5.75
C MET A 16 -2.34 14.29 6.14
N ALA A 17 -3.35 13.78 5.46
CA ALA A 17 -4.72 14.24 5.65
C ALA A 17 -5.72 13.21 5.15
N HIS A 18 -6.96 13.32 5.63
CA HIS A 18 -8.12 12.73 4.96
C HIS A 18 -8.33 13.35 3.57
N ILE A 19 -9.05 12.64 2.69
CA ILE A 19 -9.48 13.18 1.39
C ILE A 19 -10.25 14.50 1.65
N ASP A 20 -9.99 15.49 0.82
CA ASP A 20 -10.60 16.82 0.89
C ASP A 20 -10.34 17.63 2.18
N ALA A 21 -9.43 17.23 3.08
CA ALA A 21 -9.06 18.06 4.23
C ALA A 21 -8.21 19.31 3.87
N GLY A 22 -7.92 19.51 2.58
CA GLY A 22 -7.19 20.68 2.07
C GLY A 22 -5.69 20.51 2.01
N LYS A 23 -5.20 19.28 1.86
CA LYS A 23 -3.77 18.94 1.80
C LYS A 23 -3.06 19.67 0.64
N THR A 24 -3.50 19.47 -0.59
CA THR A 24 -2.90 20.10 -1.78
C THR A 24 -2.99 21.63 -1.69
N THR A 25 -4.13 22.17 -1.25
CA THR A 25 -4.31 23.61 -1.02
C THR A 25 -3.28 24.14 -0.03
N THR A 26 -3.07 23.46 1.10
CA THR A 26 -2.06 23.87 2.09
C THR A 26 -0.65 23.85 1.50
N THR A 27 -0.30 22.80 0.75
CA THR A 27 1.01 22.70 0.10
C THR A 27 1.21 23.84 -0.93
N GLU A 28 0.20 24.14 -1.75
CA GLU A 28 0.26 25.27 -2.70
C GLU A 28 0.44 26.62 -1.99
N ARG A 29 -0.22 26.83 -0.84
CA ARG A 29 -0.01 28.06 -0.03
C ARG A 29 1.38 28.13 0.56
N ILE A 30 1.96 27.02 0.98
CA ILE A 30 3.36 26.98 1.42
C ILE A 30 4.28 27.38 0.27
N LEU A 31 4.08 26.83 -0.94
CA LEU A 31 4.87 27.19 -2.12
C LEU A 31 4.75 28.67 -2.49
N PHE A 32 3.55 29.23 -2.37
CA PHE A 32 3.32 30.66 -2.59
C PHE A 32 4.04 31.53 -1.55
N LEU A 33 3.88 31.25 -0.26
CA LEU A 33 4.51 32.04 0.81
C LEU A 33 6.04 31.96 0.81
N THR A 34 6.59 30.84 0.34
CA THR A 34 8.04 30.65 0.21
C THR A 34 8.61 31.17 -1.10
N GLY A 35 7.77 31.77 -1.97
CA GLY A 35 8.18 32.40 -3.23
C GLY A 35 8.55 31.44 -4.35
N ILE A 36 8.21 30.16 -4.23
CA ILE A 36 8.44 29.16 -5.28
C ILE A 36 7.43 29.36 -6.41
N THR A 37 6.18 29.65 -6.07
CA THR A 37 5.13 29.99 -7.03
C THR A 37 4.80 31.50 -6.91
N HIS A 38 4.46 32.12 -8.04
CA HIS A 38 4.09 33.56 -8.08
C HIS A 38 2.58 33.76 -8.08
N ARG A 39 1.81 32.68 -8.19
CA ARG A 39 0.34 32.67 -8.16
C ARG A 39 -0.13 31.58 -7.22
N ILE A 40 -1.24 31.85 -6.60
CA ILE A 40 -1.98 30.87 -5.82
C ILE A 40 -2.65 29.93 -6.82
N GLY A 41 -2.16 28.69 -6.96
CA GLY A 41 -2.82 27.64 -7.75
C GLY A 41 -4.06 27.13 -7.02
N GLU A 42 -5.20 27.05 -7.71
CA GLU A 42 -6.40 26.43 -7.17
C GLU A 42 -6.53 24.99 -7.68
N THR A 43 -6.75 24.08 -6.74
CA THR A 43 -6.85 22.63 -7.04
C THR A 43 -8.07 22.30 -7.90
N HIS A 44 -9.16 23.06 -7.75
CA HIS A 44 -10.39 22.86 -8.52
C HIS A 44 -10.27 23.28 -9.99
N ASP A 45 -9.33 24.15 -10.32
CA ASP A 45 -9.09 24.61 -11.68
C ASP A 45 -7.99 23.84 -12.42
N GLY A 46 -7.42 22.78 -11.77
CA GLY A 46 -6.36 21.95 -12.35
C GLY A 46 -5.00 22.66 -12.47
N GLU A 47 -4.80 23.75 -11.73
CA GLU A 47 -3.58 24.57 -11.75
C GLU A 47 -2.56 24.18 -10.67
N SER A 48 -2.79 23.11 -9.91
CA SER A 48 -1.88 22.63 -8.87
C SER A 48 -0.52 22.24 -9.43
N GLN A 49 0.54 22.72 -8.80
CA GLN A 49 1.93 22.38 -9.15
C GLN A 49 2.34 20.99 -8.62
N MET A 50 1.69 20.53 -7.57
CA MET A 50 2.01 19.26 -6.92
C MET A 50 1.27 18.07 -7.52
N ASP A 51 0.02 18.25 -7.94
CA ASP A 51 -0.78 17.25 -8.64
C ASP A 51 -0.49 17.35 -10.15
N TRP A 52 0.58 16.73 -10.60
CA TRP A 52 1.09 16.86 -11.98
C TRP A 52 0.51 15.82 -12.96
N MET A 53 -0.07 14.72 -12.46
CA MET A 53 -0.70 13.71 -13.30
C MET A 53 -2.08 14.20 -13.77
N ALA A 54 -2.41 13.92 -15.04
CA ALA A 54 -3.73 14.25 -15.56
C ALA A 54 -4.87 13.61 -14.74
N GLN A 55 -4.65 12.40 -14.23
CA GLN A 55 -5.61 11.70 -13.37
C GLN A 55 -5.80 12.37 -12.01
N GLU A 56 -4.75 12.96 -11.44
CA GLU A 56 -4.83 13.73 -10.19
C GLU A 56 -5.68 14.99 -10.39
N GLN A 57 -5.39 15.72 -11.47
CA GLN A 57 -6.13 16.95 -11.83
C GLN A 57 -7.59 16.69 -12.18
N GLU A 58 -7.87 15.66 -12.98
CA GLU A 58 -9.24 15.29 -13.37
C GLU A 58 -10.09 14.81 -12.20
N ARG A 59 -9.49 14.14 -11.21
CA ARG A 59 -10.20 13.55 -10.06
C ARG A 59 -10.13 14.41 -8.81
N GLY A 60 -9.28 15.43 -8.78
CA GLY A 60 -9.05 16.29 -7.62
C GLY A 60 -8.44 15.59 -6.42
N ILE A 61 -7.70 14.49 -6.64
CA ILE A 61 -7.05 13.70 -5.58
C ILE A 61 -5.57 13.50 -5.89
N THR A 62 -4.72 13.53 -4.87
CA THR A 62 -3.31 13.13 -4.99
C THR A 62 -3.22 11.62 -5.06
N ILE A 63 -2.57 11.11 -6.09
CA ILE A 63 -2.36 9.67 -6.33
C ILE A 63 -0.95 9.27 -5.96
N THR A 64 0.04 10.07 -6.40
CA THR A 64 1.46 9.80 -6.15
C THR A 64 2.05 10.87 -5.23
N SER A 65 2.92 10.45 -4.30
CA SER A 65 3.64 11.41 -3.47
C SER A 65 4.55 12.30 -4.32
N ALA A 66 4.47 13.61 -4.14
CA ALA A 66 5.35 14.58 -4.77
C ALA A 66 6.31 15.17 -3.72
N ALA A 67 7.56 15.38 -4.10
CA ALA A 67 8.56 15.99 -3.23
C ALA A 67 8.95 17.36 -3.76
N THR A 68 8.96 18.35 -2.89
CA THR A 68 9.41 19.71 -3.23
C THR A 68 10.28 20.29 -2.13
N THR A 69 11.12 21.26 -2.49
CA THR A 69 12.00 21.96 -1.55
C THR A 69 11.59 23.42 -1.46
N ALA A 70 11.37 23.91 -0.25
CA ALA A 70 11.04 25.29 0.06
C ALA A 70 12.04 25.89 1.07
N HIS A 71 12.05 27.22 1.22
CA HIS A 71 12.89 27.91 2.20
C HIS A 71 12.04 28.84 3.05
N TRP A 72 12.22 28.76 4.38
CA TRP A 72 11.51 29.61 5.33
C TRP A 72 12.43 30.06 6.46
N LYS A 73 12.56 31.36 6.67
CA LYS A 73 13.40 31.95 7.74
C LYS A 73 14.82 31.34 7.85
N GLY A 74 15.45 31.04 6.71
CA GLY A 74 16.79 30.44 6.65
C GLY A 74 16.84 28.92 6.87
N TYR A 75 15.70 28.27 6.98
CA TYR A 75 15.55 26.81 7.00
C TYR A 75 15.20 26.29 5.61
N ARG A 76 15.64 25.06 5.31
CA ARG A 76 15.22 24.32 4.13
C ARG A 76 14.13 23.32 4.55
N LEU A 77 13.00 23.39 3.89
CA LEU A 77 11.88 22.51 4.08
C LEU A 77 11.78 21.58 2.87
N ASN A 78 11.99 20.28 3.06
CA ASN A 78 11.68 19.27 2.06
C ASN A 78 10.30 18.73 2.39
N ILE A 79 9.34 19.00 1.53
CA ILE A 79 7.92 18.67 1.75
C ILE A 79 7.58 17.50 0.84
N ILE A 80 7.06 16.43 1.43
CA ILE A 80 6.51 15.30 0.69
C ILE A 80 5.00 15.34 0.87
N ASP A 81 4.31 15.60 -0.23
CA ASP A 81 2.85 15.53 -0.29
C ASP A 81 2.42 14.07 -0.44
N THR A 82 1.60 13.55 0.50
CA THR A 82 1.20 12.15 0.52
C THR A 82 -0.26 12.00 0.08
N PRO A 83 -0.63 10.93 -0.65
CA PRO A 83 -2.03 10.66 -0.94
C PRO A 83 -2.89 10.51 0.31
N GLY A 84 -4.14 10.94 0.24
CA GLY A 84 -5.12 10.76 1.31
C GLY A 84 -5.97 9.48 1.18
N HIS A 85 -5.95 8.82 0.02
CA HIS A 85 -6.81 7.68 -0.26
C HIS A 85 -6.20 6.35 0.19
N VAL A 86 -7.03 5.47 0.78
CA VAL A 86 -6.57 4.17 1.31
C VAL A 86 -5.98 3.23 0.24
N ASP A 87 -6.39 3.37 -1.03
CA ASP A 87 -5.83 2.58 -2.13
C ASP A 87 -4.35 2.90 -2.39
N PHE A 88 -3.87 4.07 -1.92
CA PHE A 88 -2.49 4.53 -2.05
C PHE A 88 -1.73 4.51 -0.73
N THR A 89 -2.12 3.65 0.19
CA THR A 89 -1.48 3.51 1.52
C THR A 89 0.03 3.30 1.42
N ILE A 90 0.51 2.63 0.37
CA ILE A 90 1.94 2.43 0.13
C ILE A 90 2.71 3.75 -0.06
N GLU A 91 2.11 4.72 -0.76
CA GLU A 91 2.72 6.04 -0.94
C GLU A 91 2.88 6.76 0.40
N VAL A 92 1.90 6.60 1.30
CA VAL A 92 1.96 7.12 2.66
C VAL A 92 3.06 6.42 3.47
N GLN A 93 3.10 5.09 3.46
CA GLN A 93 4.09 4.32 4.23
C GLN A 93 5.52 4.61 3.80
N ARG A 94 5.81 4.61 2.48
CA ARG A 94 7.16 4.93 2.01
C ARG A 94 7.55 6.39 2.28
N SER A 95 6.60 7.31 2.28
CA SER A 95 6.85 8.69 2.70
C SER A 95 7.15 8.77 4.19
N LEU A 96 6.33 8.16 5.05
CA LEU A 96 6.54 8.12 6.51
C LEU A 96 7.91 7.52 6.89
N ARG A 97 8.42 6.58 6.10
CA ARG A 97 9.74 5.95 6.33
C ARG A 97 10.91 6.90 6.14
N VAL A 98 10.74 7.92 5.29
CA VAL A 98 11.82 8.87 4.94
C VAL A 98 11.60 10.27 5.51
N LEU A 99 10.50 10.53 6.17
CA LEU A 99 10.20 11.79 6.85
C LEU A 99 10.83 11.84 8.24
N ASP A 100 11.17 13.04 8.66
CA ASP A 100 11.58 13.31 10.04
C ASP A 100 10.39 13.74 10.90
N GLY A 101 9.44 14.46 10.30
CA GLY A 101 8.22 14.90 10.95
C GLY A 101 7.05 15.00 9.99
N ALA A 102 5.85 15.21 10.51
CA ALA A 102 4.64 15.33 9.70
C ALA A 102 3.68 16.40 10.23
N VAL A 103 2.84 16.90 9.31
CA VAL A 103 1.69 17.75 9.61
C VAL A 103 0.44 16.96 9.27
N ALA A 104 -0.40 16.69 10.28
CA ALA A 104 -1.70 16.07 10.10
C ALA A 104 -2.77 17.14 9.93
N LEU A 105 -3.39 17.25 8.75
CA LEU A 105 -4.51 18.14 8.51
C LEU A 105 -5.82 17.43 8.81
N ILE A 106 -6.72 18.13 9.50
CA ILE A 106 -8.10 17.70 9.73
C ILE A 106 -9.05 18.80 9.26
N ASP A 107 -10.21 18.43 8.74
CA ASP A 107 -11.28 19.39 8.41
C ASP A 107 -11.93 19.87 9.72
N ALA A 108 -11.91 21.18 9.98
CA ALA A 108 -12.44 21.76 11.23
C ALA A 108 -13.94 21.51 11.43
N GLN A 109 -14.69 21.22 10.35
CA GLN A 109 -16.10 20.86 10.44
C GLN A 109 -16.30 19.37 10.80
N ALA A 110 -15.53 18.48 10.17
CA ALA A 110 -15.67 17.03 10.32
C ALA A 110 -14.90 16.47 11.52
N GLY A 111 -13.83 17.15 11.95
CA GLY A 111 -12.91 16.64 12.96
C GLY A 111 -12.07 15.46 12.42
N VAL A 112 -11.73 14.54 13.32
CA VAL A 112 -10.99 13.33 12.93
C VAL A 112 -11.89 12.36 12.15
N GLU A 113 -11.45 11.96 10.98
CA GLU A 113 -12.14 11.04 10.05
C GLU A 113 -11.42 9.68 9.96
N PRO A 114 -12.07 8.62 9.45
CA PRO A 114 -11.52 7.26 9.47
C PRO A 114 -10.14 7.10 8.80
N GLN A 115 -9.91 7.82 7.70
CA GLN A 115 -8.60 7.78 7.03
C GLN A 115 -7.52 8.46 7.87
N THR A 116 -7.88 9.53 8.60
CA THR A 116 -6.98 10.17 9.56
C THR A 116 -6.53 9.17 10.63
N GLU A 117 -7.45 8.36 11.18
CA GLU A 117 -7.12 7.31 12.16
C GLU A 117 -6.14 6.28 11.57
N THR A 118 -6.33 5.88 10.31
CA THR A 118 -5.45 4.92 9.64
C THR A 118 -4.04 5.47 9.45
N VAL A 119 -3.91 6.68 8.90
CA VAL A 119 -2.60 7.32 8.68
C VAL A 119 -1.92 7.66 10.01
N TRP A 120 -2.70 8.03 11.02
CA TRP A 120 -2.20 8.28 12.37
C TRP A 120 -1.59 7.04 13.01
N ARG A 121 -2.25 5.88 12.87
CA ARG A 121 -1.72 4.59 13.34
C ARG A 121 -0.41 4.23 12.64
N GLN A 122 -0.34 4.40 11.32
CA GLN A 122 0.89 4.18 10.56
C GLN A 122 2.03 5.10 11.02
N ALA A 123 1.73 6.38 11.24
CA ALA A 123 2.72 7.32 11.78
C ALA A 123 3.19 6.95 13.20
N ASN A 124 2.35 6.31 14.02
CA ASN A 124 2.75 5.75 15.32
C ASN A 124 3.72 4.57 15.16
N GLU A 125 3.48 3.66 14.20
CA GLU A 125 4.36 2.51 13.91
C GLU A 125 5.78 2.97 13.53
N TYR A 126 5.87 4.03 12.73
CA TYR A 126 7.16 4.64 12.35
C TYR A 126 7.69 5.65 13.36
N LYS A 127 6.97 5.91 14.46
CA LYS A 127 7.32 6.88 15.51
C LYS A 127 7.65 8.27 14.95
N VAL A 128 6.88 8.74 13.99
CA VAL A 128 7.07 10.04 13.34
C VAL A 128 6.55 11.16 14.23
N PRO A 129 7.39 12.09 14.69
CA PRO A 129 6.97 13.32 15.37
C PRO A 129 6.04 14.13 14.46
N ARG A 130 4.96 14.67 15.02
CA ARG A 130 3.98 15.39 14.21
C ARG A 130 3.19 16.43 14.96
N MET A 131 2.60 17.34 14.22
CA MET A 131 1.65 18.32 14.69
C MET A 131 0.32 18.17 13.95
N ILE A 132 -0.73 18.74 14.50
CA ILE A 132 -2.08 18.69 13.94
C ILE A 132 -2.50 20.10 13.55
N CYS A 133 -3.12 20.27 12.38
CA CYS A 133 -3.69 21.53 11.97
C CYS A 133 -5.16 21.35 11.57
N ALA A 134 -6.06 21.99 12.32
CA ALA A 134 -7.47 22.08 11.99
C ALA A 134 -7.63 23.12 10.87
N ASN A 135 -7.81 22.62 9.65
CA ASN A 135 -7.91 23.39 8.42
C ASN A 135 -9.38 23.66 8.06
N LYS A 136 -9.61 24.55 7.12
CA LYS A 136 -10.94 24.98 6.65
C LYS A 136 -11.75 25.69 7.74
N MET A 137 -11.08 26.52 8.51
CA MET A 137 -11.74 27.35 9.54
C MET A 137 -12.77 28.34 8.96
N GLU A 138 -12.71 28.63 7.65
CA GLU A 138 -13.67 29.44 6.89
C GLU A 138 -14.97 28.72 6.55
N LYS A 139 -14.99 27.40 6.68
CA LYS A 139 -16.14 26.60 6.27
C LYS A 139 -17.30 26.74 7.26
N MET A 140 -18.53 26.82 6.72
CA MET A 140 -19.75 26.83 7.56
C MET A 140 -19.80 25.59 8.47
N GLY A 141 -19.97 25.80 9.77
CA GLY A 141 -19.96 24.75 10.78
C GLY A 141 -18.57 24.32 11.25
N ALA A 142 -17.50 25.05 10.88
CA ALA A 142 -16.17 24.81 11.38
C ALA A 142 -16.10 25.09 12.89
N ASP A 143 -15.61 24.11 13.64
CA ASP A 143 -15.45 24.17 15.10
C ASP A 143 -14.10 23.59 15.53
N PHE A 144 -13.19 24.48 15.91
CA PHE A 144 -11.85 24.12 16.40
C PHE A 144 -11.91 23.26 17.67
N TYR A 145 -12.84 23.57 18.58
CA TYR A 145 -12.95 22.85 19.86
C TYR A 145 -13.54 21.45 19.69
N TYR A 146 -14.46 21.30 18.74
CA TYR A 146 -14.93 19.99 18.32
C TYR A 146 -13.78 19.17 17.73
N SER A 147 -12.92 19.78 16.93
CA SER A 147 -11.72 19.12 16.40
C SER A 147 -10.80 18.64 17.52
N LEU A 148 -10.51 19.46 18.53
CA LEU A 148 -9.72 19.06 19.71
C LEU A 148 -10.35 17.87 20.45
N LYS A 149 -11.66 17.88 20.61
CA LYS A 149 -12.40 16.78 21.23
C LYS A 149 -12.23 15.48 20.44
N THR A 150 -12.40 15.50 19.11
CA THR A 150 -12.27 14.30 18.27
C THR A 150 -10.85 13.77 18.23
N ILE A 151 -9.82 14.64 18.27
CA ILE A 151 -8.41 14.25 18.38
C ILE A 151 -8.19 13.40 19.64
N LYS A 152 -8.70 13.88 20.78
CA LYS A 152 -8.56 13.18 22.05
C LYS A 152 -9.34 11.87 22.09
N GLU A 153 -10.59 11.87 21.62
CA GLU A 153 -11.48 10.71 21.70
C GLU A 153 -11.14 9.61 20.68
N ARG A 154 -10.79 9.98 19.44
CA ARG A 154 -10.57 9.01 18.36
C ARG A 154 -9.12 8.61 18.15
N LEU A 155 -8.17 9.54 18.35
CA LEU A 155 -6.74 9.24 18.21
C LEU A 155 -6.08 8.85 19.53
N GLY A 156 -6.72 9.11 20.68
CA GLY A 156 -6.13 8.91 22.01
C GLY A 156 -4.85 9.74 22.20
N ALA A 157 -4.71 10.86 21.47
CA ALA A 157 -3.50 11.63 21.41
C ALA A 157 -3.42 12.64 22.57
N ASN A 158 -2.24 12.73 23.23
CA ASN A 158 -1.93 13.82 24.13
C ASN A 158 -1.65 15.08 23.28
N ALA A 159 -2.71 15.84 22.99
CA ALA A 159 -2.66 17.00 22.13
C ALA A 159 -3.27 18.21 22.82
N ALA A 160 -2.63 19.36 22.65
CA ALA A 160 -3.14 20.63 23.10
C ALA A 160 -2.87 21.74 22.06
N PRO A 161 -3.74 22.77 22.00
CA PRO A 161 -3.54 23.88 21.09
C PRO A 161 -2.35 24.72 21.52
N ILE A 162 -1.53 25.15 20.56
CA ILE A 162 -0.52 26.18 20.72
C ILE A 162 -1.03 27.54 20.25
N VAL A 163 -2.13 27.54 19.51
CA VAL A 163 -2.87 28.74 19.10
C VAL A 163 -4.37 28.52 19.28
N LEU A 164 -5.12 29.58 19.56
CA LEU A 164 -6.58 29.58 19.54
C LEU A 164 -7.10 30.48 18.43
N PRO A 165 -8.10 30.07 17.65
CA PRO A 165 -8.68 30.91 16.61
C PRO A 165 -9.47 32.09 17.21
N ILE A 166 -9.38 33.25 16.59
CA ILE A 166 -10.26 34.40 16.84
C ILE A 166 -11.37 34.36 15.79
N GLY A 167 -12.55 33.92 16.24
CA GLY A 167 -13.69 33.68 15.38
C GLY A 167 -13.63 32.33 14.63
N SER A 168 -14.65 32.08 13.84
CA SER A 168 -14.80 30.90 12.96
C SER A 168 -15.59 31.29 11.71
N GLU A 169 -15.60 30.47 10.68
CA GLU A 169 -16.29 30.71 9.43
C GLU A 169 -15.82 32.05 8.81
N ASP A 170 -16.75 32.88 8.32
CA ASP A 170 -16.45 34.22 7.75
C ASP A 170 -15.81 35.18 8.79
N HIS A 171 -15.91 34.86 10.06
CA HIS A 171 -15.38 35.64 11.17
C HIS A 171 -14.00 35.14 11.66
N PHE A 172 -13.38 34.20 11.00
CA PHE A 172 -12.01 33.78 11.30
C PHE A 172 -11.03 34.88 10.89
N THR A 173 -10.69 35.75 11.84
CA THR A 173 -9.94 36.99 11.59
C THR A 173 -8.51 36.98 12.17
N GLY A 174 -8.18 36.01 13.02
CA GLY A 174 -6.87 35.96 13.67
C GLY A 174 -6.71 34.77 14.58
N TYR A 175 -5.67 34.81 15.39
CA TYR A 175 -5.41 33.80 16.40
C TYR A 175 -4.72 34.37 17.65
N ILE A 176 -4.80 33.64 18.75
CA ILE A 176 -4.07 33.90 19.99
C ILE A 176 -2.95 32.87 20.10
N ASP A 177 -1.71 33.31 20.18
CA ASP A 177 -0.55 32.47 20.50
C ASP A 177 -0.51 32.19 21.99
N LEU A 178 -0.70 30.95 22.39
CA LEU A 178 -0.72 30.50 23.79
C LEU A 178 0.68 30.38 24.39
N VAL A 179 1.72 30.32 23.56
CA VAL A 179 3.10 30.24 24.04
C VAL A 179 3.61 31.63 24.43
N GLU A 180 3.32 32.63 23.61
CA GLU A 180 3.74 34.02 23.84
C GLU A 180 2.68 34.85 24.55
N MET A 181 1.43 34.37 24.65
CA MET A 181 0.25 35.09 25.16
C MET A 181 0.05 36.41 24.42
N LYS A 182 0.04 36.35 23.11
CA LYS A 182 -0.20 37.47 22.19
C LYS A 182 -1.28 37.11 21.19
N ALA A 183 -1.98 38.12 20.70
CA ALA A 183 -2.97 37.93 19.66
C ALA A 183 -2.55 38.60 18.35
N TYR A 184 -2.90 37.99 17.23
CA TYR A 184 -2.57 38.46 15.89
C TYR A 184 -3.80 38.44 15.00
N ALA A 185 -3.98 39.51 14.22
CA ALA A 185 -5.03 39.60 13.21
C ALA A 185 -4.40 39.56 11.81
N TYR A 186 -5.09 38.92 10.89
CA TYR A 186 -4.73 38.91 9.47
C TYR A 186 -5.07 40.26 8.82
N ASP A 187 -4.21 40.74 7.92
CA ASP A 187 -4.38 42.04 7.27
C ASP A 187 -5.33 42.04 6.05
N GLY A 188 -5.80 40.86 5.65
CA GLY A 188 -6.70 40.68 4.51
C GLY A 188 -6.04 40.77 3.13
N THR A 189 -4.71 40.89 3.06
CA THR A 189 -3.96 40.80 1.80
C THR A 189 -3.78 39.35 1.35
N GLU A 190 -3.35 39.11 0.11
CA GLU A 190 -3.03 37.74 -0.36
C GLU A 190 -1.93 37.06 0.48
N GLN A 191 -1.03 37.84 1.03
CA GLN A 191 0.07 37.40 1.90
C GLN A 191 -0.37 37.12 3.33
N GLN A 192 -1.53 37.64 3.75
CA GLN A 192 -2.07 37.53 5.11
C GLN A 192 -0.99 37.87 6.17
N GLU A 193 -0.44 39.08 6.10
CA GLU A 193 0.50 39.55 7.10
C GLU A 193 -0.16 39.72 8.46
N LEU A 194 0.62 39.54 9.52
CA LEU A 194 0.13 39.49 10.87
C LEU A 194 0.32 40.83 11.58
N ASN A 195 -0.75 41.38 12.11
CA ASN A 195 -0.74 42.55 12.96
C ASN A 195 -0.96 42.12 14.41
N GLU A 196 -0.05 42.48 15.32
CA GLU A 196 -0.23 42.25 16.75
C GLU A 196 -1.38 43.09 17.28
N ILE A 197 -2.31 42.46 18.00
CA ILE A 197 -3.48 43.10 18.62
C ILE A 197 -3.56 42.71 20.10
N GLU A 198 -4.38 43.40 20.87
CA GLU A 198 -4.69 42.93 22.23
C GLU A 198 -5.57 41.67 22.18
N ILE A 199 -5.36 40.76 23.15
CA ILE A 199 -6.22 39.59 23.28
C ILE A 199 -7.66 40.08 23.58
N PRO A 200 -8.64 39.64 22.76
CA PRO A 200 -10.05 40.01 22.97
C PRO A 200 -10.50 39.67 24.38
N GLU A 201 -11.22 40.61 25.03
CA GLU A 201 -11.59 40.52 26.44
C GLU A 201 -12.39 39.24 26.78
N ASP A 202 -13.27 38.83 25.85
CA ASP A 202 -14.09 37.62 25.93
C ASP A 202 -13.28 36.33 25.77
N MET A 203 -12.05 36.40 25.27
CA MET A 203 -11.17 35.25 25.08
C MET A 203 -10.05 35.16 26.11
N LYS A 204 -9.80 36.16 26.95
CA LYS A 204 -8.70 36.16 27.94
C LYS A 204 -8.75 34.96 28.87
N ALA A 205 -9.89 34.73 29.49
CA ALA A 205 -10.06 33.60 30.42
C ALA A 205 -9.84 32.25 29.72
N LYS A 206 -10.33 32.13 28.49
CA LYS A 206 -10.15 30.91 27.68
C LYS A 206 -8.71 30.72 27.28
N ALA A 207 -8.01 31.78 26.92
CA ALA A 207 -6.59 31.71 26.57
C ALA A 207 -5.74 31.27 27.78
N GLU A 208 -6.02 31.75 28.97
CA GLU A 208 -5.38 31.33 30.20
C GLU A 208 -5.65 29.84 30.53
N GLU A 209 -6.90 29.41 30.37
CA GLU A 209 -7.30 28.01 30.56
C GLU A 209 -6.51 27.09 29.62
N TYR A 210 -6.52 27.39 28.33
CA TYR A 210 -5.82 26.53 27.34
C TYR A 210 -4.30 26.64 27.45
N ARG A 211 -3.74 27.77 27.89
CA ARG A 211 -2.31 27.87 28.21
C ARG A 211 -1.96 26.92 29.38
N THR A 212 -2.79 26.85 30.40
CA THR A 212 -2.59 25.92 31.51
C THR A 212 -2.60 24.47 31.00
N ILE A 213 -3.60 24.10 30.20
CA ILE A 213 -3.69 22.78 29.58
C ILE A 213 -2.45 22.46 28.74
N LEU A 214 -1.95 23.43 27.95
CA LEU A 214 -0.73 23.27 27.18
C LEU A 214 0.49 23.01 28.05
N ILE A 215 0.68 23.81 29.11
CA ILE A 215 1.80 23.65 30.05
C ILE A 215 1.74 22.28 30.72
N GLU A 216 0.59 21.89 31.26
CA GLU A 216 0.40 20.58 31.91
C GLU A 216 0.71 19.42 30.94
N ALA A 217 0.29 19.52 29.70
CA ALA A 217 0.53 18.47 28.68
C ALA A 217 2.02 18.25 28.32
N VAL A 218 2.88 19.25 28.53
CA VAL A 218 4.28 19.16 28.11
C VAL A 218 5.29 19.09 29.27
N VAL A 219 4.95 19.58 30.47
CA VAL A 219 5.89 19.55 31.59
C VAL A 219 6.16 18.14 32.11
N GLU A 220 5.25 17.18 31.90
CA GLU A 220 5.45 15.79 32.28
C GLU A 220 6.69 15.17 31.60
N SER A 221 7.12 15.69 30.46
CA SER A 221 8.29 15.21 29.73
C SER A 221 9.62 15.75 30.25
N ASP A 222 9.61 16.66 31.24
CA ASP A 222 10.81 17.32 31.78
C ASP A 222 10.71 17.55 33.30
N GLU A 223 11.44 16.75 34.09
CA GLU A 223 11.41 16.79 35.56
C GLU A 223 11.71 18.18 36.11
N SER A 224 12.66 18.91 35.51
CA SER A 224 13.05 20.24 36.04
C SER A 224 11.94 21.30 35.81
N LEU A 225 11.24 21.18 34.68
CA LEU A 225 10.11 22.08 34.37
C LEU A 225 8.87 21.70 35.19
N MET A 226 8.68 20.40 35.48
CA MET A 226 7.63 19.90 36.34
C MET A 226 7.81 20.44 37.76
N GLU A 227 9.01 20.37 38.36
CA GLU A 227 9.30 20.94 39.70
C GLU A 227 8.99 22.44 39.72
N LYS A 228 9.46 23.19 38.72
CA LYS A 228 9.22 24.63 38.62
C LYS A 228 7.73 24.98 38.57
N TYR A 229 6.98 24.21 37.75
CA TYR A 229 5.53 24.39 37.64
C TYR A 229 4.79 24.09 38.94
N LEU A 230 5.18 23.02 39.68
CA LEU A 230 4.59 22.65 40.95
C LEU A 230 4.91 23.65 42.07
N GLU A 231 6.05 24.34 42.01
CA GLU A 231 6.42 25.43 42.90
C GLU A 231 5.68 26.76 42.61
N GLY A 232 4.89 26.78 41.52
CA GLY A 232 4.13 27.93 41.07
C GLY A 232 4.94 29.01 40.37
N GLU A 233 6.12 28.65 39.84
CA GLU A 233 6.93 29.55 39.03
C GLU A 233 6.42 29.57 37.56
N GLU A 234 6.42 30.77 36.97
CA GLU A 234 6.07 30.91 35.55
C GLU A 234 7.20 30.39 34.64
N LEU A 235 6.82 29.63 33.63
CA LEU A 235 7.74 29.20 32.59
C LEU A 235 7.98 30.35 31.59
N SER A 236 9.23 30.60 31.24
CA SER A 236 9.56 31.53 30.16
C SER A 236 9.12 30.96 28.80
N VAL A 237 8.93 31.86 27.85
CA VAL A 237 8.60 31.46 26.44
C VAL A 237 9.63 30.47 25.87
N ALA A 238 10.91 30.67 26.15
CA ALA A 238 11.98 29.79 25.70
C ALA A 238 11.89 28.36 26.32
N GLU A 239 11.61 28.29 27.64
CA GLU A 239 11.43 27.02 28.34
C GLU A 239 10.19 26.27 27.80
N LEU A 240 9.08 26.99 27.60
CA LEU A 240 7.87 26.40 27.07
C LEU A 240 8.05 25.90 25.63
N LYS A 241 8.68 26.68 24.74
CA LYS A 241 9.03 26.25 23.39
C LYS A 241 9.95 25.02 23.41
N GLY A 242 10.93 24.98 24.31
CA GLY A 242 11.82 23.84 24.52
C GLY A 242 11.07 22.59 24.95
N ALA A 243 10.15 22.71 25.90
CA ALA A 243 9.33 21.62 26.40
C ALA A 243 8.39 21.07 25.30
N ILE A 244 7.71 21.94 24.57
CA ILE A 244 6.85 21.55 23.43
C ILE A 244 7.67 20.77 22.40
N ARG A 245 8.84 21.31 22.00
CA ARG A 245 9.72 20.63 21.06
C ARG A 245 10.16 19.26 21.56
N LYS A 246 10.65 19.17 22.80
CA LYS A 246 11.14 17.93 23.41
C LYS A 246 10.05 16.86 23.44
N ALA A 247 8.85 17.19 23.91
CA ALA A 247 7.71 16.27 23.96
C ALA A 247 7.22 15.87 22.55
N THR A 248 7.24 16.80 21.59
CA THR A 248 6.88 16.50 20.19
C THR A 248 7.87 15.54 19.54
N LEU A 249 9.18 15.76 19.75
CA LEU A 249 10.23 14.88 19.22
C LEU A 249 10.19 13.47 19.83
N ALA A 250 9.75 13.36 21.07
CA ALA A 250 9.55 12.08 21.78
C ALA A 250 8.25 11.35 21.34
N VAL A 251 7.40 12.00 20.52
CA VAL A 251 6.07 11.50 20.12
C VAL A 251 5.13 11.32 21.34
N GLU A 252 5.34 12.11 22.36
CA GLU A 252 4.55 12.12 23.60
C GLU A 252 3.51 13.24 23.63
N PHE A 253 3.70 14.25 22.78
CA PHE A 253 2.83 15.42 22.68
C PHE A 253 2.64 15.84 21.22
N PHE A 254 1.47 16.36 20.86
CA PHE A 254 1.13 16.81 19.52
C PHE A 254 0.56 18.24 19.55
N PRO A 255 1.33 19.26 19.09
CA PRO A 255 0.85 20.63 18.98
C PRO A 255 -0.32 20.73 18.01
N VAL A 256 -1.36 21.49 18.38
CA VAL A 256 -2.54 21.72 17.52
C VAL A 256 -2.61 23.19 17.12
N LEU A 257 -2.80 23.42 15.81
CA LEU A 257 -2.98 24.71 15.18
C LEU A 257 -4.32 24.79 14.45
N CYS A 258 -4.67 25.99 14.00
CA CYS A 258 -5.81 26.22 13.12
C CYS A 258 -5.39 26.96 11.85
N ALA A 259 -6.07 26.73 10.75
CA ALA A 259 -5.81 27.36 9.46
C ALA A 259 -7.07 27.46 8.58
N ASP A 260 -7.02 28.40 7.67
CA ASP A 260 -7.85 28.52 6.49
C ASP A 260 -6.89 28.55 5.28
N ALA A 261 -6.58 27.38 4.76
CA ALA A 261 -5.64 27.27 3.64
C ALA A 261 -6.20 27.95 2.37
N LEU A 262 -7.51 27.98 2.17
CA LEU A 262 -8.14 28.62 1.02
C LEU A 262 -7.89 30.14 1.07
N GLY A 263 -8.13 30.79 2.20
CA GLY A 263 -7.86 32.20 2.46
C GLY A 263 -6.41 32.52 2.83
N ASN A 264 -5.49 31.55 2.76
CA ASN A 264 -4.08 31.66 3.14
C ASN A 264 -3.85 32.09 4.61
N LYS A 265 -4.81 31.89 5.51
CA LYS A 265 -4.70 32.23 6.94
C LYS A 265 -4.13 31.03 7.71
N GLY A 266 -3.23 31.28 8.65
CA GLY A 266 -2.61 30.25 9.49
C GLY A 266 -1.42 29.52 8.84
N THR A 267 -1.19 29.63 7.53
CA THR A 267 -0.08 28.93 6.85
C THR A 267 1.29 29.44 7.32
N ARG A 268 1.44 30.74 7.59
CA ARG A 268 2.67 31.30 8.18
C ARG A 268 2.94 30.72 9.57
N THR A 269 1.93 30.68 10.39
CA THR A 269 2.01 30.12 11.76
C THR A 269 2.35 28.63 11.72
N LEU A 270 1.79 27.90 10.76
CA LEU A 270 2.14 26.50 10.52
C LEU A 270 3.62 26.35 10.14
N LEU A 271 4.14 27.17 9.23
CA LEU A 271 5.56 27.15 8.85
C LEU A 271 6.49 27.49 10.01
N ASP A 272 6.13 28.47 10.84
CA ASP A 272 6.88 28.80 12.04
C ASP A 272 6.89 27.63 13.04
N ALA A 273 5.74 27.00 13.27
CA ALA A 273 5.63 25.83 14.15
C ALA A 273 6.43 24.61 13.60
N VAL A 274 6.46 24.40 12.30
CA VAL A 274 7.30 23.36 11.65
C VAL A 274 8.78 23.60 11.98
N VAL A 275 9.25 24.83 11.88
CA VAL A 275 10.64 25.18 12.20
C VAL A 275 10.93 25.02 13.68
N ASP A 276 10.02 25.47 14.55
CA ASP A 276 10.22 25.49 16.00
C ASP A 276 10.10 24.08 16.63
N TYR A 277 9.16 23.25 16.19
CA TYR A 277 8.78 22.02 16.91
C TYR A 277 9.06 20.72 16.20
N LEU A 278 9.13 20.69 14.86
CA LEU A 278 9.45 19.44 14.14
C LEU A 278 10.95 19.18 14.06
N PRO A 279 11.36 17.90 13.94
CA PRO A 279 12.77 17.52 14.02
C PRO A 279 13.59 17.97 12.80
N ALA A 280 14.87 18.24 13.06
CA ALA A 280 15.91 18.21 12.05
C ALA A 280 16.43 16.77 11.88
N PRO A 281 17.14 16.44 10.79
CA PRO A 281 17.80 15.15 10.67
C PRO A 281 18.73 14.80 11.83
N THR A 282 19.33 15.81 12.47
CA THR A 282 20.22 15.65 13.64
C THR A 282 19.50 15.30 14.95
N ASP A 283 18.20 15.55 15.04
CA ASP A 283 17.40 15.18 16.24
C ASP A 283 17.03 13.70 16.22
N ILE A 284 17.16 13.03 15.06
CA ILE A 284 16.84 11.63 14.91
C ILE A 284 18.03 10.79 15.36
N LYS A 285 17.74 9.73 16.09
CA LYS A 285 18.75 8.76 16.51
C LYS A 285 19.44 8.15 15.28
N ALA A 286 20.71 7.71 15.48
CA ALA A 286 21.44 6.97 14.46
C ALA A 286 20.57 5.85 13.86
N ILE A 287 20.71 5.63 12.56
CA ILE A 287 19.93 4.62 11.85
C ILE A 287 20.60 3.27 11.95
N GLU A 288 19.83 2.29 12.38
CA GLU A 288 20.23 0.90 12.43
C GLU A 288 20.30 0.30 11.03
N CYS A 289 21.45 -0.25 10.71
CA CYS A 289 21.75 -0.97 9.48
C CYS A 289 22.39 -2.31 9.85
N PHE A 290 22.53 -3.19 8.88
CA PHE A 290 23.19 -4.48 9.03
C PHE A 290 24.42 -4.55 8.11
N ASP A 291 25.51 -5.16 8.59
CA ASP A 291 26.67 -5.47 7.77
C ASP A 291 26.43 -6.74 6.92
N LYS A 292 27.43 -7.17 6.14
CA LYS A 292 27.36 -8.41 5.33
C LYS A 292 27.17 -9.69 6.15
N ASN A 293 27.45 -9.64 7.44
CA ASN A 293 27.34 -10.78 8.35
C ASN A 293 26.06 -10.73 9.18
N GLY A 294 25.24 -9.70 9.01
CA GLY A 294 24.01 -9.47 9.77
C GLY A 294 24.23 -8.82 11.14
N ASN A 295 25.41 -8.25 11.40
CA ASN A 295 25.65 -7.50 12.64
C ASN A 295 25.15 -6.06 12.50
N ASP A 296 24.72 -5.47 13.61
CA ASP A 296 24.23 -4.10 13.68
C ASP A 296 25.36 -3.11 13.38
N VAL A 297 25.07 -2.18 12.49
CA VAL A 297 25.90 -1.03 12.13
C VAL A 297 25.06 0.23 12.21
N TRP A 298 25.55 1.22 12.92
CA TRP A 298 24.84 2.49 13.10
C TRP A 298 25.37 3.55 12.14
N ARG A 299 24.47 4.35 11.56
CA ARG A 299 24.79 5.50 10.72
C ARG A 299 24.24 6.77 11.35
N HIS A 300 25.12 7.73 11.60
CA HIS A 300 24.75 9.02 12.14
C HIS A 300 24.49 10.05 11.01
N PRO A 301 23.58 10.99 11.20
CA PRO A 301 23.28 12.02 10.20
C PRO A 301 24.44 13.05 10.13
N SER A 302 25.53 12.69 9.48
CA SER A 302 26.73 13.50 9.33
C SER A 302 27.34 13.31 7.94
N ASP A 303 27.84 14.41 7.35
CA ASP A 303 28.53 14.40 6.05
C ASP A 303 29.88 13.66 6.09
N SER A 304 30.49 13.51 7.28
CA SER A 304 31.75 12.80 7.47
C SER A 304 31.62 11.29 7.59
N GLU A 305 30.41 10.78 7.78
CA GLU A 305 30.10 9.35 7.81
C GLU A 305 30.17 8.73 6.41
N PRO A 306 30.32 7.40 6.28
CA PRO A 306 30.16 6.73 5.00
C PRO A 306 28.77 6.95 4.41
N PHE A 307 28.71 7.10 3.09
CA PHE A 307 27.44 7.30 2.39
C PHE A 307 26.48 6.13 2.62
N THR A 308 25.26 6.44 3.03
CA THR A 308 24.14 5.51 3.12
C THR A 308 22.84 6.24 2.82
N ALA A 309 22.04 5.70 1.91
CA ALA A 309 20.77 6.26 1.48
C ALA A 309 19.72 5.17 1.25
N LEU A 310 18.46 5.52 1.33
CA LEU A 310 17.33 4.66 1.03
C LEU A 310 16.61 5.17 -0.21
N ALA A 311 16.47 4.31 -1.22
CA ALA A 311 15.61 4.57 -2.37
C ALA A 311 14.16 4.31 -1.96
N PHE A 312 13.31 5.32 -1.98
CA PHE A 312 11.94 5.20 -1.47
C PHE A 312 10.86 5.31 -2.54
N LYS A 313 11.21 5.82 -3.71
CA LYS A 313 10.29 5.95 -4.84
C LYS A 313 11.01 5.82 -6.18
N ILE A 314 10.43 5.07 -7.09
CA ILE A 314 10.85 4.98 -8.48
C ILE A 314 9.74 5.60 -9.34
N MET A 315 10.14 6.35 -10.35
CA MET A 315 9.21 6.99 -11.29
C MET A 315 9.80 6.94 -12.70
N THR A 316 8.97 6.71 -13.68
CA THR A 316 9.36 6.81 -15.09
C THR A 316 8.97 8.19 -15.62
N ASP A 317 9.97 8.95 -16.04
CA ASP A 317 9.78 10.27 -16.60
C ASP A 317 9.94 10.24 -18.12
N PRO A 318 9.04 10.89 -18.89
CA PRO A 318 9.09 10.85 -20.37
C PRO A 318 10.37 11.45 -20.97
N PHE A 319 11.02 12.40 -20.26
CA PHE A 319 12.16 13.18 -20.78
C PHE A 319 13.52 12.67 -20.28
N VAL A 320 13.60 12.29 -19.01
CA VAL A 320 14.86 11.87 -18.38
C VAL A 320 14.94 10.38 -18.11
N GLY A 321 13.85 9.65 -18.35
CA GLY A 321 13.76 8.22 -18.13
C GLY A 321 13.51 7.88 -16.67
N ARG A 322 14.16 6.83 -16.15
CA ARG A 322 13.96 6.35 -14.79
C ARG A 322 14.59 7.28 -13.77
N LEU A 323 13.77 7.76 -12.85
CA LEU A 323 14.13 8.56 -11.68
C LEU A 323 14.02 7.70 -10.42
N SER A 324 15.07 7.65 -9.63
CA SER A 324 15.09 6.98 -8.33
C SER A 324 15.21 8.05 -7.23
N PHE A 325 14.13 8.27 -6.49
CA PHE A 325 14.11 9.19 -5.35
C PHE A 325 14.73 8.48 -4.14
N PHE A 326 15.64 9.18 -3.48
CA PHE A 326 16.34 8.64 -2.31
C PHE A 326 16.55 9.71 -1.25
N ARG A 327 16.60 9.27 0.00
CA ARG A 327 17.01 10.06 1.14
C ARG A 327 18.40 9.65 1.58
N VAL A 328 19.29 10.63 1.74
CA VAL A 328 20.63 10.42 2.31
C VAL A 328 20.55 10.47 3.83
N TYR A 329 20.94 9.39 4.49
CA TYR A 329 20.98 9.32 5.95
C TYR A 329 22.34 9.66 6.52
N SER A 330 23.43 9.33 5.79
CA SER A 330 24.80 9.64 6.17
C SER A 330 25.67 9.86 4.95
N GLY A 331 26.73 10.62 5.12
CA GLY A 331 27.74 10.87 4.10
C GLY A 331 27.30 11.82 3.00
N VAL A 332 28.06 11.84 1.91
CA VAL A 332 27.87 12.70 0.75
C VAL A 332 27.91 11.87 -0.52
N LEU A 333 26.97 12.08 -1.43
CA LEU A 333 26.93 11.46 -2.74
C LEU A 333 27.26 12.50 -3.83
N LYS A 334 28.16 12.12 -4.76
CA LYS A 334 28.57 12.95 -5.90
C LYS A 334 27.99 12.42 -7.19
N ALA A 335 27.54 13.32 -8.06
CA ALA A 335 27.12 12.98 -9.41
C ALA A 335 28.29 12.31 -10.17
N GLY A 336 27.99 11.31 -10.99
CA GLY A 336 28.97 10.53 -11.74
C GLY A 336 29.71 9.45 -10.93
N SER A 337 29.51 9.36 -9.61
CA SER A 337 30.13 8.36 -8.75
C SER A 337 29.44 6.99 -8.85
N TYR A 338 30.03 6.00 -8.20
CA TYR A 338 29.47 4.67 -8.06
C TYR A 338 28.96 4.45 -6.64
N VAL A 339 27.87 3.72 -6.52
CA VAL A 339 27.30 3.26 -5.25
C VAL A 339 27.08 1.76 -5.29
N LEU A 340 27.05 1.12 -4.14
CA LEU A 340 26.63 -0.25 -3.99
C LEU A 340 25.14 -0.25 -3.60
N ASN A 341 24.29 -0.88 -4.41
CA ASN A 341 22.98 -1.32 -3.97
C ASN A 341 23.18 -2.54 -3.06
N SER A 342 23.22 -2.31 -1.76
CA SER A 342 23.57 -3.36 -0.80
C SER A 342 22.44 -4.37 -0.60
N THR A 343 21.20 -4.02 -0.88
CA THR A 343 20.06 -4.94 -0.86
C THR A 343 20.19 -6.03 -1.92
N LYS A 344 20.68 -5.67 -3.12
CA LYS A 344 20.84 -6.59 -4.26
C LYS A 344 22.28 -7.06 -4.47
N GLY A 345 23.25 -6.42 -3.81
CA GLY A 345 24.67 -6.72 -3.99
C GLY A 345 25.26 -6.19 -5.30
N GLU A 346 24.62 -5.24 -5.94
CA GLU A 346 24.99 -4.74 -7.27
C GLU A 346 25.58 -3.35 -7.22
N LYS A 347 26.64 -3.12 -8.02
CA LYS A 347 27.26 -1.80 -8.15
C LYS A 347 26.61 -1.04 -9.28
N GLU A 348 26.13 0.18 -8.97
CA GLU A 348 25.48 1.05 -9.92
C GLU A 348 26.17 2.42 -10.04
N ARG A 349 26.05 3.05 -11.20
CA ARG A 349 26.59 4.39 -11.43
C ARG A 349 25.48 5.43 -11.29
N ILE A 350 25.73 6.44 -10.48
CA ILE A 350 24.91 7.66 -10.42
C ILE A 350 25.21 8.50 -11.67
N GLY A 351 24.25 8.70 -12.54
CA GLY A 351 24.40 9.59 -13.70
C GLY A 351 24.34 11.05 -13.24
N ARG A 352 23.14 11.59 -13.12
CA ARG A 352 22.85 12.94 -12.63
C ARG A 352 22.10 12.87 -11.31
N ILE A 353 22.25 13.89 -10.49
CA ILE A 353 21.46 14.09 -9.27
C ILE A 353 20.58 15.33 -9.48
N LEU A 354 19.29 15.19 -9.22
CA LEU A 354 18.29 16.22 -9.39
C LEU A 354 17.67 16.57 -8.03
N GLN A 355 17.59 17.87 -7.75
CA GLN A 355 16.80 18.41 -6.67
C GLN A 355 15.46 18.87 -7.25
N MET A 356 14.38 18.49 -6.59
CA MET A 356 13.03 18.83 -7.04
C MET A 356 12.58 20.15 -6.41
N HIS A 357 12.07 21.04 -7.25
CA HIS A 357 11.46 22.30 -6.85
C HIS A 357 10.10 22.41 -7.54
N ALA A 358 9.06 21.86 -6.93
CA ALA A 358 7.76 21.70 -7.58
C ALA A 358 7.90 20.99 -8.95
N ASN A 359 7.50 21.63 -10.04
CA ASN A 359 7.63 21.07 -11.40
C ASN A 359 9.03 21.27 -12.02
N GLN A 360 9.93 22.00 -11.36
CA GLN A 360 11.26 22.26 -11.88
C GLN A 360 12.27 21.27 -11.30
N ARG A 361 13.22 20.88 -12.13
CA ARG A 361 14.32 19.99 -11.79
C ARG A 361 15.63 20.73 -11.88
N LYS A 362 16.31 20.89 -10.75
CA LYS A 362 17.64 21.50 -10.70
C LYS A 362 18.69 20.41 -10.60
N GLU A 363 19.61 20.37 -11.56
CA GLU A 363 20.75 19.47 -11.48
C GLU A 363 21.75 19.97 -10.43
N ILE A 364 22.15 19.06 -9.55
CA ILE A 364 23.13 19.30 -8.49
C ILE A 364 24.29 18.33 -8.60
N THR A 365 25.48 18.77 -8.16
CA THR A 365 26.70 17.99 -8.24
C THR A 365 26.92 17.08 -7.03
N GLU A 366 26.37 17.44 -5.89
CA GLU A 366 26.51 16.73 -4.62
C GLU A 366 25.20 16.81 -3.83
N VAL A 367 24.93 15.77 -3.06
CA VAL A 367 23.82 15.71 -2.09
C VAL A 367 24.36 15.18 -0.75
N TYR A 368 23.90 15.76 0.34
CA TYR A 368 24.46 15.64 1.68
C TYR A 368 23.53 14.88 2.64
N ALA A 369 24.06 14.44 3.79
CA ALA A 369 23.27 13.80 4.84
C ALA A 369 22.03 14.62 5.22
N GLY A 370 20.89 13.98 5.39
CA GLY A 370 19.59 14.60 5.70
C GLY A 370 18.83 15.17 4.50
N GLU A 371 19.38 15.13 3.28
CA GLU A 371 18.74 15.67 2.08
C GLU A 371 17.99 14.57 1.30
N ILE A 372 17.01 15.03 0.52
CA ILE A 372 16.23 14.21 -0.41
C ILE A 372 16.55 14.68 -1.83
N ALA A 373 16.82 13.73 -2.72
CA ALA A 373 17.11 13.99 -4.12
C ALA A 373 16.63 12.85 -5.02
N ALA A 374 16.70 13.05 -6.33
CA ALA A 374 16.45 12.01 -7.31
C ALA A 374 17.72 11.73 -8.13
N ALA A 375 18.01 10.45 -8.37
CA ALA A 375 19.10 10.02 -9.23
C ALA A 375 18.59 9.55 -10.58
N VAL A 376 19.32 9.90 -11.64
CA VAL A 376 19.16 9.36 -12.99
C VAL A 376 20.30 8.37 -13.25
N GLY A 377 19.98 7.24 -13.84
CA GLY A 377 20.99 6.27 -14.27
C GLY A 377 21.06 4.99 -13.44
N LEU A 378 20.34 4.90 -12.34
CA LEU A 378 20.16 3.66 -11.58
C LEU A 378 19.24 2.72 -12.36
N LYS A 379 19.74 1.54 -12.75
CA LYS A 379 19.01 0.60 -13.60
C LYS A 379 18.27 -0.47 -12.81
N ASN A 380 18.91 -0.97 -11.75
CA ASN A 380 18.43 -2.13 -10.99
C ASN A 380 17.87 -1.76 -9.61
N THR A 381 18.08 -0.52 -9.15
CA THR A 381 17.56 -0.04 -7.87
C THR A 381 16.04 0.05 -7.91
N THR A 382 15.39 -0.55 -6.92
CA THR A 382 13.93 -0.52 -6.71
C THR A 382 13.57 0.16 -5.40
N THR A 383 12.28 0.36 -5.15
CA THR A 383 11.79 0.92 -3.89
C THR A 383 12.22 0.05 -2.71
N ALA A 384 12.64 0.68 -1.61
CA ALA A 384 13.21 0.10 -0.41
C ALA A 384 14.66 -0.42 -0.51
N ASP A 385 15.32 -0.29 -1.64
CA ASP A 385 16.73 -0.65 -1.76
C ASP A 385 17.62 0.34 -1.00
N THR A 386 18.65 -0.18 -0.32
CA THR A 386 19.68 0.61 0.33
C THR A 386 20.84 0.84 -0.63
N LEU A 387 21.28 2.10 -0.74
CA LEU A 387 22.46 2.51 -1.47
C LEU A 387 23.54 2.91 -0.48
N CYS A 388 24.74 2.36 -0.60
CA CYS A 388 25.83 2.68 0.33
C CYS A 388 27.20 2.79 -0.38
N ASP A 389 28.19 3.26 0.38
CA ASP A 389 29.59 3.20 -0.04
C ASP A 389 30.04 1.72 -0.13
N GLU A 390 30.70 1.35 -1.23
CA GLU A 390 31.19 0.00 -1.46
C GLU A 390 32.15 -0.50 -0.36
N LYS A 391 32.91 0.44 0.25
CA LYS A 391 33.88 0.14 1.30
C LYS A 391 33.28 0.05 2.71
N ALA A 392 32.07 0.56 2.87
CA ALA A 392 31.37 0.63 4.16
C ALA A 392 29.96 0.06 4.02
N PHE A 393 29.89 -1.24 3.76
CA PHE A 393 28.62 -1.95 3.52
C PHE A 393 27.63 -1.73 4.66
N ALA A 394 26.42 -1.35 4.30
CA ALA A 394 25.29 -1.21 5.21
C ALA A 394 24.00 -1.51 4.46
N VAL A 395 23.11 -2.29 5.05
CA VAL A 395 21.73 -2.53 4.59
C VAL A 395 20.78 -2.03 5.65
N MET A 396 19.86 -1.15 5.30
CA MET A 396 18.83 -0.68 6.20
C MET A 396 17.73 -1.75 6.32
N LYS A 397 17.03 -1.79 7.45
CA LYS A 397 15.84 -2.63 7.60
C LYS A 397 14.85 -2.31 6.47
N GLY A 398 14.43 -3.33 5.74
CA GLY A 398 13.51 -3.21 4.62
C GLY A 398 12.15 -2.61 5.01
N MET A 399 11.41 -2.14 4.02
CA MET A 399 10.00 -1.78 4.19
C MET A 399 9.14 -3.02 3.99
N GLU A 400 8.15 -3.19 4.85
CA GLU A 400 7.11 -4.19 4.65
C GLU A 400 5.99 -3.57 3.82
N PHE A 401 5.68 -4.17 2.68
CA PHE A 401 4.61 -3.70 1.81
C PHE A 401 3.35 -4.50 2.07
N PRO A 402 2.18 -3.84 2.14
CA PRO A 402 0.92 -4.55 2.28
C PRO A 402 0.64 -5.43 1.06
N GLU A 403 0.04 -6.57 1.30
CA GLU A 403 -0.40 -7.45 0.22
C GLU A 403 -1.59 -6.84 -0.52
N PRO A 404 -1.64 -6.95 -1.86
CA PRO A 404 -2.77 -6.50 -2.63
C PRO A 404 -4.05 -7.29 -2.27
N VAL A 405 -5.19 -6.64 -2.36
CA VAL A 405 -6.49 -7.19 -1.89
C VAL A 405 -7.53 -7.35 -2.99
N ILE A 406 -7.29 -6.80 -4.18
CA ILE A 406 -8.21 -6.88 -5.32
C ILE A 406 -7.46 -7.38 -6.55
N ASP A 407 -8.09 -8.30 -7.27
CA ASP A 407 -7.60 -8.86 -8.51
C ASP A 407 -8.52 -8.52 -9.67
N ILE A 408 -7.93 -8.16 -10.81
CA ILE A 408 -8.62 -8.04 -12.09
C ILE A 408 -7.88 -8.81 -13.18
N ALA A 409 -8.63 -9.45 -14.07
CA ALA A 409 -8.07 -10.01 -15.28
C ALA A 409 -7.99 -8.94 -16.36
N ILE A 410 -6.87 -8.89 -17.07
CA ILE A 410 -6.68 -8.01 -18.21
C ILE A 410 -6.30 -8.81 -19.46
N GLU A 411 -6.77 -8.35 -20.62
CA GLU A 411 -6.47 -8.90 -21.90
C GLU A 411 -6.21 -7.78 -22.92
N ALA A 412 -5.13 -7.88 -23.66
CA ALA A 412 -4.83 -6.90 -24.70
C ALA A 412 -5.89 -6.95 -25.81
N LYS A 413 -6.41 -5.80 -26.25
CA LYS A 413 -7.42 -5.74 -27.31
C LYS A 413 -6.89 -6.18 -28.70
N SER A 414 -5.58 -6.07 -28.91
CA SER A 414 -4.94 -6.47 -30.15
C SER A 414 -3.63 -7.18 -29.89
N LYS A 415 -3.14 -7.96 -30.88
CA LYS A 415 -1.83 -8.62 -30.80
C LYS A 415 -0.68 -7.62 -30.66
N ASN A 416 -0.80 -6.44 -31.27
CA ASN A 416 0.19 -5.36 -31.15
C ASN A 416 0.24 -4.77 -29.73
N ASP A 417 -0.90 -4.76 -29.02
CA ASP A 417 -0.97 -4.28 -27.67
C ASP A 417 -0.41 -5.28 -26.65
N GLN A 418 -0.29 -6.56 -27.00
CA GLN A 418 0.22 -7.59 -26.10
C GLN A 418 1.68 -7.36 -25.69
N ASP A 419 2.56 -7.04 -26.67
CA ASP A 419 3.97 -6.75 -26.39
C ASP A 419 4.14 -5.44 -25.62
N LYS A 420 3.36 -4.41 -25.97
CA LYS A 420 3.33 -3.13 -25.26
C LYS A 420 2.78 -3.29 -23.84
N MET A 421 1.77 -4.14 -23.65
CA MET A 421 1.19 -4.44 -22.35
C MET A 421 2.23 -5.03 -21.39
N ALA A 422 3.04 -5.98 -21.86
CA ALA A 422 4.10 -6.56 -21.03
C ALA A 422 5.12 -5.51 -20.57
N ILE A 423 5.54 -4.61 -21.48
CA ILE A 423 6.48 -3.51 -21.16
C ILE A 423 5.84 -2.52 -20.19
N ALA A 424 4.57 -2.14 -20.40
CA ALA A 424 3.85 -1.22 -19.53
C ALA A 424 3.71 -1.81 -18.13
N ILE A 425 3.27 -3.05 -18.00
CA ILE A 425 3.13 -3.74 -16.72
C ILE A 425 4.48 -3.81 -15.98
N GLN A 426 5.56 -4.20 -16.67
CA GLN A 426 6.88 -4.26 -16.06
C GLN A 426 7.27 -2.91 -15.42
N LYS A 427 7.11 -1.80 -16.15
CA LYS A 427 7.44 -0.47 -15.65
C LYS A 427 6.56 -0.04 -14.48
N LEU A 428 5.26 -0.31 -14.55
CA LEU A 428 4.32 0.03 -13.49
C LEU A 428 4.58 -0.78 -12.21
N VAL A 429 4.93 -2.05 -12.32
CA VAL A 429 5.34 -2.89 -11.17
C VAL A 429 6.68 -2.42 -10.57
N GLU A 430 7.61 -1.91 -11.39
CA GLU A 430 8.85 -1.32 -10.87
C GLU A 430 8.61 -0.03 -10.07
N GLU A 431 7.58 0.75 -10.42
CA GLU A 431 7.19 1.97 -9.71
C GLU A 431 6.40 1.69 -8.43
N ASP A 432 5.52 0.68 -8.47
CA ASP A 432 4.62 0.35 -7.38
C ASP A 432 4.81 -1.10 -6.90
N PRO A 433 5.46 -1.32 -5.76
CA PRO A 433 5.70 -2.66 -5.21
C PRO A 433 4.44 -3.36 -4.69
N THR A 434 3.29 -2.66 -4.57
CA THR A 434 2.00 -3.27 -4.24
C THR A 434 1.22 -3.74 -5.45
N LEU A 435 1.63 -3.30 -6.65
CA LEU A 435 1.08 -3.83 -7.88
C LEU A 435 1.75 -5.16 -8.19
N ARG A 436 0.98 -6.22 -8.23
CA ARG A 436 1.47 -7.54 -8.63
C ARG A 436 0.85 -7.96 -9.93
N VAL A 437 1.62 -8.70 -10.71
CA VAL A 437 1.14 -9.32 -11.94
C VAL A 437 1.40 -10.81 -11.87
N LYS A 438 0.42 -11.58 -12.24
CA LYS A 438 0.49 -13.03 -12.33
C LYS A 438 -0.17 -13.48 -13.63
N THR A 439 0.50 -14.32 -14.38
CA THR A 439 -0.17 -15.10 -15.42
C THR A 439 -0.68 -16.37 -14.76
N ASP A 440 -1.99 -16.51 -14.71
CA ASP A 440 -2.62 -17.71 -14.17
C ASP A 440 -2.36 -18.87 -15.14
N VAL A 441 -1.63 -19.87 -14.65
CA VAL A 441 -1.19 -21.02 -15.47
C VAL A 441 -2.38 -21.90 -15.88
N GLU A 442 -3.45 -21.88 -15.09
CA GLU A 442 -4.62 -22.72 -15.29
C GLU A 442 -5.61 -22.09 -16.29
N THR A 443 -5.79 -20.77 -16.17
CA THR A 443 -6.72 -20.02 -17.03
C THR A 443 -6.03 -19.32 -18.21
N GLY A 444 -4.71 -19.19 -18.18
CA GLY A 444 -3.93 -18.43 -19.15
C GLY A 444 -4.13 -16.91 -19.07
N GLN A 445 -4.89 -16.41 -18.11
CA GLN A 445 -5.18 -14.98 -17.95
C GLN A 445 -4.03 -14.23 -17.31
N THR A 446 -3.83 -12.98 -17.71
CA THR A 446 -2.98 -12.04 -16.98
C THR A 446 -3.84 -11.36 -15.93
N VAL A 447 -3.50 -11.57 -14.66
CA VAL A 447 -4.18 -11.01 -13.49
C VAL A 447 -3.31 -9.91 -12.89
N LEU A 448 -3.88 -8.73 -12.73
CA LEU A 448 -3.31 -7.64 -11.95
C LEU A 448 -3.93 -7.63 -10.56
N SER A 449 -3.09 -7.58 -9.54
CA SER A 449 -3.50 -7.46 -8.14
C SER A 449 -3.07 -6.11 -7.59
N GLY A 450 -3.98 -5.42 -6.92
CA GLY A 450 -3.75 -4.08 -6.38
C GLY A 450 -4.48 -3.84 -5.06
N MET A 451 -4.26 -2.64 -4.49
CA MET A 451 -4.76 -2.26 -3.17
C MET A 451 -6.24 -1.85 -3.14
N GLY A 452 -6.86 -1.63 -4.29
CA GLY A 452 -8.26 -1.24 -4.41
C GLY A 452 -8.68 -1.01 -5.86
N GLU A 453 -9.97 -0.80 -6.07
CA GLU A 453 -10.54 -0.58 -7.42
C GLU A 453 -9.96 0.69 -8.05
N LEU A 454 -9.88 1.78 -7.30
CA LEU A 454 -9.31 3.03 -7.79
C LEU A 454 -7.84 2.88 -8.18
N HIS A 455 -7.05 2.12 -7.39
CA HIS A 455 -5.66 1.82 -7.72
C HIS A 455 -5.54 1.13 -9.09
N LEU A 456 -6.29 0.06 -9.30
CA LEU A 456 -6.25 -0.70 -10.55
C LEU A 456 -6.80 0.08 -11.74
N ASP A 457 -7.85 0.89 -11.55
CA ASP A 457 -8.38 1.80 -12.58
C ASP A 457 -7.34 2.80 -13.05
N ILE A 458 -6.56 3.38 -12.12
CA ILE A 458 -5.48 4.30 -12.43
C ILE A 458 -4.36 3.60 -13.19
N ILE A 459 -3.97 2.39 -12.78
CA ILE A 459 -2.96 1.59 -13.48
C ILE A 459 -3.38 1.35 -14.94
N ILE A 460 -4.62 0.98 -15.16
CA ILE A 460 -5.13 0.73 -16.52
C ILE A 460 -5.22 2.02 -17.34
N ASP A 461 -5.65 3.11 -16.74
CA ASP A 461 -5.70 4.41 -17.40
C ASP A 461 -4.27 4.90 -17.75
N ARG A 462 -3.28 4.66 -16.89
CA ARG A 462 -1.87 4.92 -17.17
C ARG A 462 -1.36 4.06 -18.34
N MET A 463 -1.72 2.77 -18.39
CA MET A 463 -1.38 1.90 -19.52
C MET A 463 -1.88 2.49 -20.85
N ARG A 464 -3.11 3.04 -20.86
CA ARG A 464 -3.69 3.66 -22.03
C ARG A 464 -3.00 4.98 -22.40
N ARG A 465 -2.84 5.91 -21.43
CA ARG A 465 -2.34 7.26 -21.68
C ARG A 465 -0.83 7.34 -21.88
N GLU A 466 -0.06 6.64 -21.06
CA GLU A 466 1.40 6.73 -21.06
C GLU A 466 2.04 5.74 -22.05
N PHE A 467 1.43 4.56 -22.22
CA PHE A 467 2.00 3.48 -23.02
C PHE A 467 1.22 3.19 -24.32
N GLY A 468 0.06 3.80 -24.50
CA GLY A 468 -0.80 3.59 -25.68
C GLY A 468 -1.28 2.15 -25.80
N VAL A 469 -1.64 1.52 -24.68
CA VAL A 469 -2.09 0.13 -24.59
C VAL A 469 -3.57 0.10 -24.22
N GLU A 470 -4.36 -0.54 -25.09
CA GLU A 470 -5.78 -0.79 -24.83
C GLU A 470 -5.98 -2.22 -24.32
N VAL A 471 -6.67 -2.34 -23.17
CA VAL A 471 -6.98 -3.63 -22.55
C VAL A 471 -8.47 -3.78 -22.27
N ASN A 472 -8.96 -5.02 -22.34
CA ASN A 472 -10.24 -5.42 -21.79
C ASN A 472 -10.03 -5.80 -20.31
N GLN A 473 -10.99 -5.45 -19.47
CA GLN A 473 -10.99 -5.76 -18.05
C GLN A 473 -12.09 -6.76 -17.75
N GLY A 474 -11.83 -7.66 -16.82
CA GLY A 474 -12.81 -8.64 -16.38
C GLY A 474 -12.54 -9.13 -14.96
N ARG A 475 -13.49 -9.88 -14.42
CA ARG A 475 -13.24 -10.60 -13.16
C ARG A 475 -12.29 -11.76 -13.44
N PRO A 476 -11.33 -12.05 -12.55
CA PRO A 476 -10.50 -13.23 -12.67
C PRO A 476 -11.37 -14.49 -12.68
N GLN A 477 -10.95 -15.48 -13.45
CA GLN A 477 -11.60 -16.78 -13.41
C GLN A 477 -11.21 -17.51 -12.13
N VAL A 478 -12.17 -18.20 -11.52
CA VAL A 478 -11.88 -19.05 -10.37
C VAL A 478 -11.24 -20.32 -10.88
N ALA A 479 -10.08 -20.70 -10.31
CA ALA A 479 -9.39 -21.93 -10.63
C ALA A 479 -10.06 -23.12 -9.93
N TYR A 480 -11.16 -23.59 -10.51
CA TYR A 480 -11.85 -24.79 -10.04
C TYR A 480 -11.00 -26.03 -10.26
N ARG A 481 -11.27 -27.07 -9.49
CA ARG A 481 -10.69 -28.41 -9.61
C ARG A 481 -11.81 -29.44 -9.68
N GLU A 482 -11.47 -30.65 -10.10
CA GLU A 482 -12.38 -31.79 -10.06
C GLU A 482 -11.75 -32.88 -9.20
N THR A 483 -12.59 -33.70 -8.56
CA THR A 483 -12.14 -34.89 -7.83
C THR A 483 -13.25 -35.96 -7.81
N ILE A 484 -12.93 -37.11 -7.28
CA ILE A 484 -13.88 -38.20 -7.10
C ILE A 484 -14.16 -38.42 -5.61
N THR A 485 -15.38 -38.87 -5.28
CA THR A 485 -15.82 -39.04 -3.87
C THR A 485 -15.93 -40.49 -3.43
N GLN A 486 -15.97 -41.42 -4.35
CA GLN A 486 -16.04 -42.85 -4.03
C GLN A 486 -15.14 -43.71 -4.93
N ALA A 487 -14.74 -44.87 -4.43
CA ALA A 487 -13.95 -45.83 -5.20
C ALA A 487 -14.82 -46.63 -6.14
N ALA A 488 -14.31 -46.89 -7.36
CA ALA A 488 -14.95 -47.79 -8.31
C ALA A 488 -13.96 -48.34 -9.34
N ASP A 489 -14.29 -49.49 -9.88
CA ASP A 489 -13.56 -50.10 -11.01
C ASP A 489 -14.13 -49.62 -12.33
N CYS A 490 -13.24 -49.08 -13.16
CA CYS A 490 -13.59 -48.47 -14.44
C CYS A 490 -12.89 -49.19 -15.58
N GLU A 491 -13.66 -49.57 -16.58
CA GLU A 491 -13.17 -50.16 -17.82
C GLU A 491 -12.89 -49.03 -18.84
N GLY A 492 -11.73 -49.10 -19.47
CA GLY A 492 -11.39 -48.30 -20.64
C GLY A 492 -11.03 -49.19 -21.81
N LYS A 493 -11.84 -49.21 -22.83
CA LYS A 493 -11.64 -50.08 -24.00
C LYS A 493 -11.72 -49.26 -25.29
N TYR A 494 -10.66 -49.33 -26.07
CA TYR A 494 -10.56 -48.66 -27.34
C TYR A 494 -10.24 -49.66 -28.42
N ILE A 495 -11.17 -49.81 -29.37
CA ILE A 495 -11.03 -50.70 -30.52
C ILE A 495 -11.39 -49.91 -31.77
N LYS A 496 -10.50 -49.84 -32.72
CA LYS A 496 -10.74 -49.21 -34.06
C LYS A 496 -10.18 -50.11 -35.14
N GLN A 497 -11.02 -50.54 -36.05
CA GLN A 497 -10.63 -51.23 -37.26
C GLN A 497 -10.96 -50.35 -38.47
N SER A 498 -9.92 -49.99 -39.22
CA SER A 498 -10.05 -49.23 -40.49
C SER A 498 -9.10 -49.83 -41.50
N GLY A 499 -9.59 -50.65 -42.42
CA GLY A 499 -8.96 -51.15 -43.67
C GLY A 499 -7.43 -51.34 -43.70
N GLY A 500 -6.81 -51.80 -42.63
CA GLY A 500 -5.38 -52.00 -42.44
C GLY A 500 -5.09 -52.47 -40.98
N ARG A 501 -3.93 -52.05 -40.42
CA ARG A 501 -3.58 -52.35 -39.01
C ARG A 501 -4.57 -51.66 -38.09
N GLY A 502 -5.25 -52.45 -37.24
CA GLY A 502 -6.23 -51.95 -36.28
C GLY A 502 -5.58 -51.25 -35.07
N GLN A 503 -6.39 -50.75 -34.17
CA GLN A 503 -5.94 -50.20 -32.87
C GLN A 503 -6.70 -50.88 -31.75
N TYR A 504 -5.98 -51.37 -30.77
CA TYR A 504 -6.55 -52.06 -29.61
C TYR A 504 -5.86 -51.64 -28.32
N GLY A 505 -6.62 -51.16 -27.36
CA GLY A 505 -6.19 -50.86 -26.00
C GLY A 505 -7.32 -51.17 -25.02
N HIS A 506 -7.04 -51.92 -23.96
CA HIS A 506 -8.03 -52.29 -22.95
C HIS A 506 -7.41 -52.36 -21.58
N VAL A 507 -7.98 -51.58 -20.65
CA VAL A 507 -7.50 -51.47 -19.25
C VAL A 507 -8.67 -51.50 -18.27
N TRP A 508 -8.44 -52.08 -17.12
CA TRP A 508 -9.28 -51.95 -15.95
C TRP A 508 -8.51 -51.22 -14.86
N ILE A 509 -9.07 -50.11 -14.41
CA ILE A 509 -8.43 -49.21 -13.44
C ILE A 509 -9.39 -49.00 -12.28
N LYS A 510 -8.93 -49.25 -11.07
CA LYS A 510 -9.61 -48.85 -9.86
C LYS A 510 -9.23 -47.44 -9.51
N PHE A 511 -10.19 -46.52 -9.50
CA PHE A 511 -10.01 -45.19 -9.01
C PHE A 511 -10.50 -45.04 -7.59
N GLU A 512 -9.71 -44.41 -6.73
CA GLU A 512 -10.00 -44.18 -5.33
C GLU A 512 -9.69 -42.75 -4.96
N PRO A 513 -10.52 -42.08 -4.09
CA PRO A 513 -10.17 -40.76 -3.54
C PRO A 513 -8.84 -40.83 -2.78
N ASN A 514 -7.99 -39.78 -2.98
CA ASN A 514 -6.68 -39.69 -2.33
C ASN A 514 -6.47 -38.28 -1.71
N PRO A 515 -7.33 -37.85 -0.77
CA PRO A 515 -7.39 -36.48 -0.29
C PRO A 515 -6.03 -35.93 0.20
N GLY A 516 -5.60 -34.76 -0.37
CA GLY A 516 -4.40 -34.07 0.04
C GLY A 516 -3.08 -34.74 -0.34
N LYS A 517 -3.10 -35.85 -1.06
CA LYS A 517 -1.90 -36.58 -1.51
C LYS A 517 -1.64 -36.46 -3.00
N GLY A 518 -2.53 -35.79 -3.72
CA GLY A 518 -2.42 -35.60 -5.16
C GLY A 518 -2.70 -36.88 -5.95
N TYR A 519 -2.07 -36.99 -7.12
CA TYR A 519 -2.19 -38.12 -8.01
C TYR A 519 -1.20 -39.22 -7.62
N GLU A 520 -1.70 -40.48 -7.53
CA GLU A 520 -0.89 -41.68 -7.30
C GLU A 520 -1.27 -42.76 -8.31
N PHE A 521 -0.28 -43.31 -9.00
CA PHE A 521 -0.47 -44.46 -9.88
C PHE A 521 0.12 -45.74 -9.28
N VAL A 522 -0.65 -46.83 -9.31
CA VAL A 522 -0.21 -48.13 -8.81
C VAL A 522 -0.35 -49.17 -9.91
N ASP A 523 0.74 -49.85 -10.20
CA ASP A 523 0.75 -51.04 -11.05
C ASP A 523 0.47 -52.29 -10.20
N ALA A 524 -0.69 -52.91 -10.43
CA ALA A 524 -1.12 -54.16 -9.79
C ALA A 524 -1.44 -55.24 -10.85
N VAL A 525 -0.89 -55.10 -12.06
CA VAL A 525 -1.11 -56.08 -13.15
C VAL A 525 -0.47 -57.41 -12.84
N VAL A 526 -1.23 -58.50 -12.94
CA VAL A 526 -0.78 -59.85 -12.73
C VAL A 526 -0.90 -60.64 -14.04
N GLY A 527 0.04 -61.55 -14.26
CA GLY A 527 -0.02 -62.48 -15.40
C GLY A 527 0.27 -61.89 -16.78
N GLY A 528 0.71 -60.61 -16.84
CA GLY A 528 1.10 -59.97 -18.11
C GLY A 528 -0.08 -59.63 -19.05
N VAL A 529 -1.29 -59.49 -18.47
CA VAL A 529 -2.51 -59.17 -19.24
C VAL A 529 -2.42 -57.78 -19.91
N VAL A 530 -1.60 -56.87 -19.35
CA VAL A 530 -1.14 -55.66 -19.98
C VAL A 530 0.38 -55.74 -20.09
N PRO A 531 0.96 -55.68 -21.32
CA PRO A 531 2.40 -55.64 -21.50
C PRO A 531 3.09 -54.51 -20.73
N ARG A 532 4.27 -54.77 -20.17
CA ARG A 532 5.03 -53.80 -19.36
C ARG A 532 5.30 -52.47 -20.05
N GLU A 533 5.46 -52.46 -21.34
CA GLU A 533 5.69 -51.29 -22.15
C GLU A 533 4.48 -50.34 -22.21
N TYR A 534 3.24 -50.84 -21.99
CA TYR A 534 2.04 -50.02 -22.03
C TYR A 534 1.61 -49.53 -20.64
N ILE A 535 2.21 -49.99 -19.54
CA ILE A 535 1.89 -49.54 -18.17
C ILE A 535 2.30 -48.07 -17.97
N PRO A 536 3.54 -47.59 -18.28
CA PRO A 536 3.89 -46.18 -18.21
C PRO A 536 3.10 -45.30 -19.14
N VAL A 537 2.71 -45.85 -20.29
CA VAL A 537 1.91 -45.15 -21.30
C VAL A 537 0.48 -44.92 -20.80
N THR A 538 -0.08 -45.91 -20.08
CA THR A 538 -1.38 -45.79 -19.43
C THR A 538 -1.37 -44.74 -18.34
N ASP A 539 -0.34 -44.70 -17.48
CA ASP A 539 -0.15 -43.67 -16.46
C ASP A 539 -0.07 -42.27 -17.09
N LYS A 540 0.75 -42.10 -18.13
CA LYS A 540 0.86 -40.84 -18.87
C LYS A 540 -0.48 -40.44 -19.50
N GLY A 541 -1.21 -41.40 -20.05
CA GLY A 541 -2.54 -41.15 -20.63
C GLY A 541 -3.56 -40.68 -19.60
N LEU A 542 -3.50 -41.23 -18.36
CA LEU A 542 -4.31 -40.74 -17.26
C LEU A 542 -3.97 -39.33 -16.85
N GLN A 543 -2.67 -39.00 -16.71
CA GLN A 543 -2.24 -37.65 -16.34
C GLN A 543 -2.67 -36.61 -17.39
N GLU A 544 -2.52 -36.91 -18.67
CA GLU A 544 -2.98 -36.05 -19.77
C GLU A 544 -4.51 -35.87 -19.73
N ALA A 545 -5.27 -36.93 -19.48
CA ALA A 545 -6.72 -36.87 -19.40
C ALA A 545 -7.22 -36.14 -18.16
N MET A 546 -6.52 -36.30 -17.01
CA MET A 546 -6.85 -35.60 -15.76
C MET A 546 -6.63 -34.08 -15.90
N ALA A 547 -5.64 -33.65 -16.65
CA ALA A 547 -5.41 -32.22 -16.90
C ALA A 547 -6.59 -31.58 -17.68
N GLY A 548 -7.29 -32.35 -18.50
CA GLY A 548 -8.46 -31.91 -19.27
C GLY A 548 -9.80 -31.98 -18.53
N GLY A 549 -9.83 -32.57 -17.34
CA GLY A 549 -11.05 -32.74 -16.53
C GLY A 549 -12.03 -33.78 -17.07
N ILE A 550 -13.05 -34.09 -16.27
CA ILE A 550 -14.12 -35.05 -16.58
C ILE A 550 -15.54 -34.51 -16.38
N LEU A 551 -15.68 -33.37 -15.68
CA LEU A 551 -16.98 -32.72 -15.41
C LEU A 551 -17.17 -31.45 -16.23
N ALA A 552 -16.27 -30.49 -16.05
CA ALA A 552 -16.37 -29.13 -16.57
C ALA A 552 -15.09 -28.64 -17.24
N GLY A 553 -14.10 -29.53 -17.45
CA GLY A 553 -12.84 -29.22 -18.07
C GLY A 553 -11.76 -28.69 -17.12
N TYR A 554 -11.94 -28.85 -15.81
CA TYR A 554 -10.95 -28.46 -14.80
C TYR A 554 -10.08 -29.66 -14.38
N PRO A 555 -8.80 -29.42 -14.02
CA PRO A 555 -7.92 -30.51 -13.63
C PRO A 555 -8.48 -31.40 -12.52
N VAL A 556 -8.39 -32.70 -12.71
CA VAL A 556 -8.76 -33.71 -11.70
C VAL A 556 -7.61 -33.87 -10.72
N VAL A 557 -7.87 -33.81 -9.42
CA VAL A 557 -6.85 -33.87 -8.36
C VAL A 557 -7.25 -34.93 -7.29
N ASP A 558 -6.28 -35.32 -6.48
CA ASP A 558 -6.47 -36.20 -5.32
C ASP A 558 -7.10 -37.56 -5.68
N VAL A 559 -6.51 -38.21 -6.67
CA VAL A 559 -6.97 -39.49 -7.20
C VAL A 559 -5.85 -40.52 -7.16
N LYS A 560 -6.15 -41.70 -6.61
CA LYS A 560 -5.31 -42.88 -6.75
C LYS A 560 -5.87 -43.77 -7.84
N ALA A 561 -5.05 -44.10 -8.82
CA ALA A 561 -5.39 -44.99 -9.92
C ALA A 561 -4.59 -46.29 -9.83
N THR A 562 -5.25 -47.43 -9.69
CA THR A 562 -4.63 -48.74 -9.65
C THR A 562 -4.99 -49.50 -10.91
N LEU A 563 -4.02 -49.73 -11.78
CA LEU A 563 -4.16 -50.55 -12.95
C LEU A 563 -4.03 -52.03 -12.53
N PHE A 564 -5.10 -52.83 -12.61
CA PHE A 564 -5.10 -54.18 -12.10
C PHE A 564 -5.42 -55.25 -13.15
N ASP A 565 -6.08 -54.88 -14.25
CA ASP A 565 -6.45 -55.85 -15.30
C ASP A 565 -6.50 -55.14 -16.68
N GLY A 566 -6.60 -55.93 -17.73
CA GLY A 566 -6.70 -55.45 -19.10
C GLY A 566 -6.54 -56.56 -20.12
N SER A 567 -6.39 -56.20 -21.36
CA SER A 567 -6.02 -57.15 -22.42
C SER A 567 -5.32 -56.42 -23.59
N TYR A 568 -4.56 -57.14 -24.36
CA TYR A 568 -3.86 -56.63 -25.55
C TYR A 568 -4.07 -57.53 -26.74
N HIS A 569 -3.74 -57.00 -27.92
CA HIS A 569 -3.75 -57.74 -29.17
C HIS A 569 -2.36 -57.64 -29.81
N ASP A 570 -1.76 -58.79 -30.16
CA ASP A 570 -0.37 -58.90 -30.61
C ASP A 570 -0.04 -58.00 -31.79
N VAL A 571 -1.00 -57.69 -32.67
CA VAL A 571 -0.79 -56.90 -33.92
C VAL A 571 -1.34 -55.48 -33.78
N ASP A 572 -2.49 -55.31 -33.10
CA ASP A 572 -3.26 -54.06 -33.13
C ASP A 572 -3.04 -53.17 -31.90
N SER A 573 -2.37 -53.69 -30.85
CA SER A 573 -2.02 -52.86 -29.70
C SER A 573 -0.96 -51.84 -29.98
N SER A 574 -1.13 -50.63 -29.46
CA SER A 574 -0.23 -49.50 -29.63
C SER A 574 -0.26 -48.59 -28.41
N GLU A 575 0.80 -47.82 -28.22
CA GLU A 575 0.87 -46.78 -27.16
C GLU A 575 -0.32 -45.83 -27.20
N MET A 576 -0.70 -45.39 -28.39
CA MET A 576 -1.83 -44.47 -28.58
C MET A 576 -3.15 -45.10 -28.18
N ALA A 577 -3.35 -46.40 -28.48
CA ALA A 577 -4.56 -47.09 -28.09
C ALA A 577 -4.69 -47.25 -26.57
N PHE A 578 -3.60 -47.51 -25.85
CA PHE A 578 -3.59 -47.58 -24.39
C PHE A 578 -3.77 -46.22 -23.73
N LYS A 579 -3.23 -45.12 -24.29
CA LYS A 579 -3.53 -43.77 -23.84
C LYS A 579 -5.01 -43.45 -23.96
N ILE A 580 -5.63 -43.76 -25.08
CA ILE A 580 -7.05 -43.50 -25.29
C ILE A 580 -7.87 -44.40 -24.34
N ALA A 581 -7.50 -45.67 -24.17
CA ALA A 581 -8.16 -46.56 -23.20
C ALA A 581 -8.10 -46.02 -21.78
N ALA A 582 -6.96 -45.49 -21.34
CA ALA A 582 -6.80 -44.82 -20.05
C ALA A 582 -7.75 -43.61 -19.91
N SER A 583 -7.81 -42.75 -20.94
CA SER A 583 -8.76 -41.63 -20.97
C SER A 583 -10.22 -42.05 -20.90
N LEU A 584 -10.59 -43.17 -21.56
CA LEU A 584 -11.95 -43.72 -21.51
C LEU A 584 -12.28 -44.33 -20.11
N ALA A 585 -11.33 -44.96 -19.45
CA ALA A 585 -11.49 -45.42 -18.08
C ALA A 585 -11.72 -44.24 -17.11
N LEU A 586 -10.97 -43.16 -17.25
CA LEU A 586 -11.15 -41.93 -16.44
C LEU A 586 -12.51 -41.28 -16.72
N LYS A 587 -12.96 -41.25 -17.96
CA LYS A 587 -14.30 -40.75 -18.30
C LYS A 587 -15.42 -41.59 -17.66
N ALA A 588 -15.26 -42.90 -17.58
CA ALA A 588 -16.19 -43.77 -16.87
C ALA A 588 -16.23 -43.51 -15.36
N ALA A 589 -15.14 -43.01 -14.79
CA ALA A 589 -15.06 -42.64 -13.39
C ALA A 589 -15.99 -41.44 -13.04
N LYS A 590 -16.35 -40.61 -14.01
CA LYS A 590 -17.28 -39.45 -13.80
C LYS A 590 -18.54 -39.87 -13.05
N GLU A 591 -19.21 -40.92 -13.51
CA GLU A 591 -20.48 -41.41 -12.91
C GLU A 591 -20.22 -42.42 -11.82
N LYS A 592 -19.34 -43.41 -12.07
CA LYS A 592 -19.10 -44.50 -11.14
C LYS A 592 -18.42 -44.04 -9.85
N CYS A 593 -17.51 -43.09 -9.92
CA CYS A 593 -16.78 -42.54 -8.77
C CYS A 593 -17.42 -41.28 -8.19
N LYS A 594 -18.57 -40.82 -8.71
CA LYS A 594 -19.26 -39.59 -8.31
C LYS A 594 -18.30 -38.42 -8.29
N ALA A 595 -17.86 -38.01 -9.47
CA ALA A 595 -17.00 -36.84 -9.61
C ALA A 595 -17.72 -35.56 -9.14
N VAL A 596 -16.98 -34.66 -8.47
CA VAL A 596 -17.46 -33.39 -7.94
C VAL A 596 -16.52 -32.25 -8.32
N LEU A 597 -17.06 -31.03 -8.34
CA LEU A 597 -16.32 -29.82 -8.57
C LEU A 597 -15.83 -29.27 -7.23
N LEU A 598 -14.59 -28.79 -7.19
CA LEU A 598 -13.98 -28.14 -6.03
C LEU A 598 -13.75 -26.65 -6.31
N GLU A 599 -13.98 -25.83 -5.29
CA GLU A 599 -13.67 -24.40 -5.30
C GLU A 599 -12.61 -24.04 -4.26
N PRO A 600 -11.76 -23.02 -4.53
CA PRO A 600 -10.79 -22.55 -3.55
C PRO A 600 -11.50 -21.78 -2.44
N ILE A 601 -11.21 -22.15 -1.19
CA ILE A 601 -11.67 -21.45 0.01
C ILE A 601 -10.55 -20.56 0.52
N MET A 602 -10.91 -19.32 0.79
CA MET A 602 -10.01 -18.29 1.30
C MET A 602 -10.20 -18.15 2.81
N LYS A 603 -9.11 -18.08 3.55
CA LYS A 603 -9.09 -17.59 4.91
C LYS A 603 -9.05 -16.08 4.89
N VAL A 604 -10.13 -15.46 5.30
CA VAL A 604 -10.34 -14.02 5.31
C VAL A 604 -10.21 -13.52 6.74
N VAL A 605 -9.38 -12.50 6.94
CA VAL A 605 -9.18 -11.82 8.23
C VAL A 605 -9.62 -10.39 8.05
N VAL A 606 -10.62 -9.96 8.80
CA VAL A 606 -11.16 -8.59 8.76
C VAL A 606 -10.87 -7.88 10.07
N ASP A 607 -10.20 -6.75 9.99
CA ASP A 607 -9.96 -5.85 11.11
C ASP A 607 -10.96 -4.69 11.05
N THR A 608 -11.81 -4.54 12.06
CA THR A 608 -12.91 -3.57 12.09
C THR A 608 -13.12 -3.00 13.50
N PRO A 609 -13.61 -1.75 13.65
CA PRO A 609 -14.16 -1.28 14.93
C PRO A 609 -15.33 -2.16 15.38
N GLU A 610 -15.49 -2.33 16.70
CA GLU A 610 -16.51 -3.21 17.29
C GLU A 610 -17.95 -2.83 16.87
N GLU A 611 -18.22 -1.55 16.64
CA GLU A 611 -19.53 -1.04 16.21
C GLU A 611 -20.00 -1.60 14.85
N TYR A 612 -19.08 -2.05 13.97
CA TYR A 612 -19.39 -2.63 12.66
C TYR A 612 -19.35 -4.18 12.66
N MET A 613 -19.11 -4.82 13.79
CA MET A 613 -19.01 -6.29 13.90
C MET A 613 -20.21 -6.99 13.26
N GLY A 614 -21.42 -6.54 13.57
CA GLY A 614 -22.67 -7.13 13.06
C GLY A 614 -22.78 -7.04 11.54
N ASN A 615 -22.42 -5.88 10.96
CA ASN A 615 -22.45 -5.66 9.52
C ASN A 615 -21.43 -6.57 8.80
N VAL A 616 -20.20 -6.64 9.32
CA VAL A 616 -19.12 -7.47 8.75
C VAL A 616 -19.47 -8.95 8.82
N MET A 617 -19.94 -9.42 9.97
CA MET A 617 -20.35 -10.81 10.15
C MET A 617 -21.53 -11.20 9.26
N GLY A 618 -22.50 -10.29 9.12
CA GLY A 618 -23.66 -10.48 8.24
C GLY A 618 -23.25 -10.58 6.78
N ASP A 619 -22.36 -9.70 6.31
CA ASP A 619 -21.87 -9.70 4.93
C ASP A 619 -21.04 -10.96 4.63
N LEU A 620 -20.06 -11.32 5.49
CA LEU A 620 -19.29 -12.55 5.32
C LEU A 620 -20.19 -13.80 5.27
N THR A 621 -21.23 -13.85 6.11
CA THR A 621 -22.19 -14.97 6.10
C THR A 621 -23.01 -15.00 4.81
N SER A 622 -23.44 -13.85 4.30
CA SER A 622 -24.18 -13.75 3.03
C SER A 622 -23.34 -14.23 1.83
N ARG A 623 -22.02 -14.14 1.92
CA ARG A 623 -21.02 -14.62 0.95
C ARG A 623 -20.64 -16.10 1.16
N ARG A 624 -21.51 -16.90 1.77
CA ARG A 624 -21.22 -18.29 2.08
C ARG A 624 -20.04 -18.48 3.05
N GLY A 625 -19.65 -17.39 3.75
CA GLY A 625 -18.57 -17.40 4.70
C GLY A 625 -18.91 -18.13 5.98
N ARG A 626 -17.92 -18.84 6.52
CA ARG A 626 -18.02 -19.54 7.82
C ARG A 626 -17.08 -18.86 8.81
N PRO A 627 -17.60 -18.07 9.77
CA PRO A 627 -16.79 -17.47 10.81
C PRO A 627 -16.06 -18.54 11.63
N LEU A 628 -14.76 -18.36 11.86
CA LEU A 628 -13.93 -19.24 12.69
C LEU A 628 -13.78 -18.68 14.12
N GLY A 629 -13.80 -17.35 14.26
CA GLY A 629 -13.62 -16.69 15.53
C GLY A 629 -13.48 -15.18 15.42
N GLN A 630 -13.43 -14.54 16.58
CA GLN A 630 -13.15 -13.12 16.70
C GLN A 630 -12.20 -12.87 17.88
N GLU A 631 -11.35 -11.87 17.76
CA GLU A 631 -10.35 -11.49 18.74
C GLU A 631 -10.27 -9.97 18.84
N SER A 632 -10.27 -9.42 20.06
CA SER A 632 -10.08 -7.99 20.29
C SER A 632 -8.59 -7.67 20.41
N ILE A 633 -8.09 -6.80 19.53
CA ILE A 633 -6.70 -6.34 19.51
C ILE A 633 -6.69 -4.82 19.72
N GLY A 634 -6.50 -4.38 20.96
CA GLY A 634 -6.64 -2.97 21.31
C GLY A 634 -8.06 -2.44 21.04
N ASN A 635 -8.17 -1.44 20.18
CA ASN A 635 -9.45 -0.84 19.78
C ASN A 635 -10.06 -1.45 18.50
N VAL A 636 -9.46 -2.53 18.00
CA VAL A 636 -9.89 -3.18 16.77
C VAL A 636 -10.35 -4.61 17.05
N LEU A 637 -11.46 -5.00 16.46
CA LEU A 637 -11.95 -6.37 16.47
C LEU A 637 -11.49 -7.08 15.20
N ARG A 638 -10.77 -8.18 15.37
CA ARG A 638 -10.34 -9.07 14.28
C ARG A 638 -11.33 -10.22 14.12
N ILE A 639 -11.90 -10.36 12.94
CA ILE A 639 -12.82 -11.43 12.57
C ILE A 639 -12.13 -12.32 11.55
N THR A 640 -12.10 -13.64 11.81
CA THR A 640 -11.55 -14.62 10.88
C THR A 640 -12.68 -15.49 10.33
N ALA A 641 -12.73 -15.67 9.02
CA ALA A 641 -13.73 -16.49 8.35
C ALA A 641 -13.13 -17.26 7.17
N LEU A 642 -13.77 -18.37 6.80
CA LEU A 642 -13.50 -19.11 5.56
C LEU A 642 -14.58 -18.76 4.53
N VAL A 643 -14.18 -18.25 3.38
CA VAL A 643 -15.09 -17.77 2.33
C VAL A 643 -14.63 -18.27 0.96
N PRO A 644 -15.54 -18.75 0.09
CA PRO A 644 -15.18 -19.13 -1.27
C PRO A 644 -14.65 -17.95 -2.07
N LEU A 645 -13.58 -18.14 -2.85
CA LEU A 645 -12.97 -17.08 -3.66
C LEU A 645 -13.98 -16.40 -4.60
N SER A 646 -14.91 -17.18 -5.17
CA SER A 646 -15.93 -16.66 -6.06
C SER A 646 -16.81 -15.57 -5.44
N GLU A 647 -16.97 -15.59 -4.10
CA GLU A 647 -17.80 -14.64 -3.34
C GLU A 647 -16.99 -13.41 -2.85
N MET A 648 -15.67 -13.45 -2.99
CA MET A 648 -14.79 -12.36 -2.52
C MET A 648 -14.58 -11.25 -3.53
N PHE A 649 -14.99 -11.43 -4.79
CA PHE A 649 -14.88 -10.37 -5.78
C PHE A 649 -15.74 -9.16 -5.41
N GLY A 650 -15.14 -7.97 -5.36
CA GLY A 650 -15.78 -6.72 -4.95
C GLY A 650 -15.97 -6.56 -3.43
N TYR A 651 -15.52 -7.52 -2.61
CA TYR A 651 -15.71 -7.47 -1.16
C TYR A 651 -15.14 -6.21 -0.51
N MET A 652 -13.98 -5.71 -0.97
CA MET A 652 -13.36 -4.50 -0.39
C MET A 652 -14.27 -3.27 -0.53
N THR A 653 -14.93 -3.11 -1.67
CA THR A 653 -15.87 -2.01 -1.91
C THR A 653 -17.07 -2.09 -0.96
N ASP A 654 -17.65 -3.29 -0.82
CA ASP A 654 -18.78 -3.51 0.07
C ASP A 654 -18.36 -3.33 1.55
N LEU A 655 -17.18 -3.83 1.94
CA LEU A 655 -16.64 -3.67 3.29
C LEU A 655 -16.45 -2.18 3.63
N ARG A 656 -15.84 -1.40 2.73
CA ARG A 656 -15.66 0.05 2.92
C ARG A 656 -16.98 0.78 3.05
N SER A 657 -17.94 0.46 2.20
CA SER A 657 -19.29 1.03 2.26
C SER A 657 -19.98 0.73 3.60
N ASN A 658 -19.92 -0.52 4.05
CA ASN A 658 -20.58 -0.98 5.27
C ASN A 658 -19.91 -0.51 6.56
N THR A 659 -18.65 -0.07 6.51
CA THR A 659 -17.84 0.32 7.67
C THR A 659 -17.32 1.76 7.60
N GLN A 660 -17.84 2.55 6.68
CA GLN A 660 -17.40 3.94 6.45
C GLN A 660 -15.87 4.05 6.23
N GLY A 661 -15.28 3.07 5.54
CA GLY A 661 -13.84 3.00 5.30
C GLY A 661 -12.97 2.62 6.49
N ARG A 662 -13.55 2.23 7.63
CA ARG A 662 -12.83 1.94 8.87
C ARG A 662 -12.33 0.51 9.02
N ALA A 663 -12.81 -0.42 8.17
CA ALA A 663 -12.36 -1.80 8.17
C ALA A 663 -11.38 -2.08 7.04
N ASN A 664 -10.52 -3.05 7.27
CA ASN A 664 -9.61 -3.61 6.28
C ASN A 664 -9.67 -5.12 6.30
N PHE A 665 -9.26 -5.80 5.22
CA PHE A 665 -9.18 -7.24 5.21
C PHE A 665 -7.93 -7.74 4.50
N GLN A 666 -7.59 -8.98 4.83
CA GLN A 666 -6.57 -9.77 4.15
C GLN A 666 -7.16 -11.14 3.84
N MET A 667 -6.73 -11.77 2.75
CA MET A 667 -7.14 -13.11 2.43
C MET A 667 -5.96 -13.94 1.90
N GLU A 668 -5.95 -15.21 2.27
CA GLU A 668 -5.00 -16.19 1.77
C GLU A 668 -5.74 -17.47 1.39
N LYS A 669 -5.22 -18.23 0.42
CA LYS A 669 -5.80 -19.53 0.07
C LYS A 669 -5.58 -20.51 1.20
N ASP A 670 -6.66 -21.11 1.69
CA ASP A 670 -6.61 -22.14 2.74
C ASP A 670 -6.62 -23.54 2.13
N HIS A 671 -7.73 -23.95 1.52
CA HIS A 671 -7.89 -25.27 0.93
C HIS A 671 -8.94 -25.27 -0.19
N TYR A 672 -9.24 -26.43 -0.74
CA TYR A 672 -10.35 -26.64 -1.68
C TYR A 672 -11.50 -27.38 -1.00
N GLU A 673 -12.74 -26.98 -1.30
CA GLU A 673 -13.96 -27.67 -0.85
C GLU A 673 -14.91 -27.95 -2.01
N GLU A 674 -15.81 -28.90 -1.80
CA GLU A 674 -16.85 -29.24 -2.78
C GLU A 674 -17.81 -28.08 -3.01
N VAL A 675 -18.02 -27.73 -4.27
CA VAL A 675 -18.98 -26.69 -4.68
C VAL A 675 -20.40 -27.19 -4.43
N PRO A 676 -21.31 -26.39 -3.84
CA PRO A 676 -22.72 -26.76 -3.70
C PRO A 676 -23.34 -27.17 -5.02
N LYS A 677 -24.17 -28.20 -5.02
CA LYS A 677 -24.71 -28.83 -6.25
C LYS A 677 -25.36 -27.85 -7.21
N SER A 678 -26.16 -26.91 -6.72
CA SER A 678 -26.80 -25.89 -7.55
C SER A 678 -25.81 -25.02 -8.31
N ILE A 679 -24.74 -24.62 -7.66
CA ILE A 679 -23.66 -23.79 -8.26
C ILE A 679 -22.81 -24.63 -9.22
N ALA A 680 -22.49 -25.87 -8.82
CA ALA A 680 -21.73 -26.79 -9.66
C ALA A 680 -22.45 -27.08 -11.00
N GLU A 681 -23.76 -27.29 -10.98
CA GLU A 681 -24.58 -27.52 -12.17
C GLU A 681 -24.54 -26.30 -13.13
N GLU A 682 -24.57 -25.08 -12.61
CA GLU A 682 -24.46 -23.86 -13.42
C GLU A 682 -23.07 -23.74 -14.08
N ILE A 683 -22.00 -24.02 -13.34
CA ILE A 683 -20.62 -23.99 -13.83
C ILE A 683 -20.41 -25.05 -14.92
N ILE A 684 -20.85 -26.27 -14.67
CA ILE A 684 -20.76 -27.39 -15.63
C ILE A 684 -21.53 -27.07 -16.91
N LYS A 685 -22.75 -26.51 -16.79
CA LYS A 685 -23.57 -26.11 -17.92
C LYS A 685 -22.91 -24.99 -18.75
N LYS A 686 -22.34 -24.00 -18.08
CA LYS A 686 -21.63 -22.90 -18.76
C LYS A 686 -20.43 -23.39 -19.55
N ASN A 687 -19.65 -24.30 -19.02
CA ASN A 687 -18.44 -24.83 -19.67
C ASN A 687 -18.75 -25.92 -20.74
N SER A 688 -19.91 -26.56 -20.67
CA SER A 688 -20.33 -27.53 -21.73
C SER A 688 -20.90 -26.87 -22.98
N VAL A 689 -21.12 -25.56 -22.98
CA VAL A 689 -21.62 -24.81 -24.17
C VAL A 689 -20.47 -24.15 -24.95
N ASN A 690 -19.27 -24.09 -24.37
CA ASN A 690 -18.04 -23.65 -25.04
C ASN A 690 -17.21 -24.88 -25.46
#